data_9e5cb06dc658b417397e8ecc13421d98
#
_entry.id   9e5cb06dc658b417397e8ecc13421d98
#
_cell.length_a   1.000
_cell.length_b   1.000
_cell.length_c   1.000
_cell.angle_alpha   90.00
_cell.angle_beta   90.00
_cell.angle_gamma   90.00
#
_symmetry.space_group_name_H-M   'P 1'
#
loop_
_entity.id
_entity.type
_entity.pdbx_description
1 polymer ?
#
loop_
_entity_poly.entity_id
_entity_poly.type
_entity_poly.pdbx_seq_one_letter_code
_entity_poly.pdbx_strand_id
1 'polypeptide(L)'
;MLMPSHADCPADMSSPDHLKKHGKRKTVRENEMKKKRIMALLLCLGVVASGCGRIDQKASVQKTEHGFQGLEKQETSEDAPDVSAIAGGDAKEVLMVYMVGSNLESDSGLASADIEEMQQCGFDDDDLKVLICTGGTDSWWNPDIPDGECAIFELTEDGLDQVASLGDRDMADPQTLSGFVDFAYQSYSADDYSMVLWNHGGGAILGYGADENYGYDALSMRELDEALGSTDMAADGQKFEWIGFDACLMGMIEVADVLSDYSDYMIASEEMEAGDGWDYSFLRQMTDYGYYEGRDAASCVLDAYSSYYEDNYRYVPDYTLSCMDLTKTDAVKEKLDAFVLSAKQELKDGGYSKIAKIRDQAKSFGKVSEDTFYDTVDLYDLSDKMETLYPEESAELKAAIDDCVVEQVSNVPMTHGMAIYFPYENKDYVDEWLDIYGDIGFSDNYIGFVRNFTATLSGDPITDWHVEDTAPEEDVTAPGEYYVQLREDQVENLGHADYQLWMEDDGYEGTYILWMLSSDVSLSDDDKLYTNFDGKRFFLNDAEGGSVVCCALEIESGEDYKKYEIPLMLWRKDADLPENVYAHVRVDAEHPDGEVIGFYSEIDTDSTLFPQKNQVVLNEGDGVCPYLFAREIQFNEDGSVTPFSEWEPNSGTGAWITLSDDYDISMQEPDEVSNYCCLFRITDTQGNQYYTNPVYIEK
;
A
#
# COMPACT_ATOMS: atom_id res chain seq x y z
N MET A 1 44.72 -14.54 -35.24
CA MET A 1 46.11 -15.02 -35.28
C MET A 1 46.58 -15.22 -33.86
N LEU A 2 46.65 -16.50 -33.43
CA LEU A 2 47.51 -17.05 -32.36
C LEU A 2 47.37 -16.58 -30.91
N MET A 3 46.75 -17.42 -30.07
CA MET A 3 47.22 -17.73 -28.71
C MET A 3 48.69 -18.22 -28.68
N PRO A 4 49.41 -18.20 -27.55
CA PRO A 4 49.48 -19.31 -26.60
C PRO A 4 49.55 -18.86 -25.09
N SER A 5 49.17 -19.63 -24.14
CA SER A 5 49.37 -20.95 -23.50
C SER A 5 50.26 -20.93 -22.28
N HIS A 6 49.67 -21.39 -21.17
CA HIS A 6 50.22 -22.22 -20.06
C HIS A 6 51.39 -21.84 -19.16
N ALA A 7 51.18 -22.07 -17.91
CA ALA A 7 51.87 -22.87 -16.88
C ALA A 7 52.27 -22.01 -15.66
N ASP A 8 52.33 -22.34 -14.36
CA ASP A 8 52.23 -23.63 -13.65
C ASP A 8 51.94 -23.35 -12.17
N CYS A 9 51.28 -24.27 -11.52
CA CYS A 9 51.20 -24.43 -10.07
C CYS A 9 52.56 -24.93 -9.47
N PRO A 10 52.79 -24.77 -8.18
CA PRO A 10 52.97 -25.99 -7.41
C PRO A 10 52.16 -26.09 -6.09
N ALA A 11 51.93 -27.35 -5.78
CA ALA A 11 51.18 -27.91 -4.71
C ALA A 11 51.86 -27.91 -3.34
N ASP A 12 51.07 -28.04 -2.34
CA ASP A 12 50.96 -29.09 -1.31
C ASP A 12 51.15 -28.59 0.14
N MET A 13 50.18 -28.83 0.97
CA MET A 13 50.17 -29.70 2.12
C MET A 13 48.88 -29.57 2.96
N SER A 14 48.26 -30.70 3.02
CA SER A 14 47.12 -31.20 3.77
C SER A 14 47.10 -30.95 5.29
N SER A 15 45.90 -30.69 5.84
CA SER A 15 45.31 -31.56 6.88
C SER A 15 43.82 -31.25 7.10
N PRO A 16 42.97 -32.27 7.21
CA PRO A 16 41.53 -32.13 7.16
C PRO A 16 40.92 -32.37 8.55
N ASP A 17 40.28 -31.37 9.17
CA ASP A 17 39.33 -31.66 10.26
C ASP A 17 38.36 -30.52 10.67
N HIS A 18 38.42 -29.34 10.04
CA HIS A 18 37.48 -28.26 10.38
C HIS A 18 36.41 -27.93 9.31
N LEU A 19 36.37 -28.66 8.20
CA LEU A 19 35.46 -28.38 7.07
C LEU A 19 34.18 -29.26 7.03
N LYS A 20 33.89 -30.03 8.05
CA LYS A 20 32.75 -30.95 8.04
C LYS A 20 31.46 -30.45 8.73
N LYS A 21 31.47 -29.29 9.40
CA LYS A 21 30.25 -28.74 10.02
C LYS A 21 29.57 -27.71 9.14
N HIS A 22 30.27 -26.91 8.36
CA HIS A 22 29.68 -25.94 7.45
C HIS A 22 29.09 -26.54 6.15
N GLY A 23 29.65 -27.65 5.67
CA GLY A 23 29.18 -28.31 4.44
C GLY A 23 27.84 -29.04 4.59
N LYS A 24 27.41 -29.40 5.81
CA LYS A 24 26.12 -30.07 6.01
C LYS A 24 24.93 -29.08 6.13
N ARG A 25 25.18 -27.89 6.67
CA ARG A 25 24.14 -26.85 6.72
C ARG A 25 23.87 -26.26 5.33
N LYS A 26 24.91 -26.04 4.53
CA LYS A 26 24.77 -25.51 3.16
C LYS A 26 24.02 -26.48 2.24
N THR A 27 24.27 -27.79 2.36
CA THR A 27 23.59 -28.82 1.53
C THR A 27 22.14 -29.08 1.93
N VAL A 28 21.78 -28.85 3.20
CA VAL A 28 20.40 -28.96 3.67
C VAL A 28 19.60 -27.73 3.22
N ARG A 29 20.17 -26.54 3.35
CA ARG A 29 19.57 -25.27 2.88
C ARG A 29 19.38 -25.25 1.35
N GLU A 30 20.36 -25.71 0.58
CA GLU A 30 20.25 -25.87 -0.89
C GLU A 30 19.22 -26.94 -1.30
N ASN A 31 19.03 -27.97 -0.50
CA ASN A 31 18.00 -28.98 -0.78
C ASN A 31 16.59 -28.54 -0.33
N GLU A 32 16.49 -27.71 0.68
CA GLU A 32 15.22 -27.08 1.08
C GLU A 32 14.82 -25.97 0.10
N MET A 33 15.74 -25.09 -0.29
CA MET A 33 15.52 -24.12 -1.37
C MET A 33 15.15 -24.80 -2.69
N LYS A 34 15.80 -25.92 -3.05
CA LYS A 34 15.39 -26.70 -4.24
C LYS A 34 14.01 -27.33 -4.07
N LYS A 35 13.60 -27.72 -2.86
CA LYS A 35 12.25 -28.22 -2.61
C LYS A 35 11.21 -27.09 -2.63
N LYS A 36 11.51 -25.93 -2.05
CA LYS A 36 10.67 -24.72 -2.16
C LYS A 36 10.59 -24.25 -3.62
N ARG A 37 11.69 -24.26 -4.36
CA ARG A 37 11.71 -23.93 -5.81
C ARG A 37 10.96 -24.96 -6.68
N ILE A 38 11.00 -26.25 -6.37
CA ILE A 38 10.21 -27.28 -7.07
C ILE A 38 8.73 -27.21 -6.67
N MET A 39 8.41 -26.79 -5.45
CA MET A 39 7.03 -26.55 -5.00
C MET A 39 6.48 -25.26 -5.58
N ALA A 40 7.29 -24.21 -5.69
CA ALA A 40 6.95 -23.00 -6.44
C ALA A 40 6.77 -23.27 -7.95
N LEU A 41 7.62 -24.12 -8.54
CA LEU A 41 7.46 -24.53 -9.95
C LEU A 41 6.21 -25.41 -10.18
N LEU A 42 5.81 -26.21 -9.18
CA LEU A 42 4.57 -27.00 -9.20
C LEU A 42 3.35 -26.14 -8.85
N LEU A 43 3.52 -25.07 -8.08
CA LEU A 43 2.52 -24.03 -7.84
C LEU A 43 2.38 -23.12 -9.08
N CYS A 44 3.46 -22.69 -9.71
CA CYS A 44 3.40 -21.97 -10.99
C CYS A 44 2.78 -22.81 -12.11
N LEU A 45 3.03 -24.14 -12.16
CA LEU A 45 2.34 -25.04 -13.08
C LEU A 45 0.91 -25.41 -12.63
N GLY A 46 0.60 -25.26 -11.33
CA GLY A 46 -0.75 -25.38 -10.77
C GLY A 46 -1.57 -24.12 -10.93
N VAL A 47 -0.94 -22.94 -10.84
CA VAL A 47 -1.56 -21.62 -11.05
C VAL A 47 -1.84 -21.39 -12.54
N VAL A 48 -0.99 -21.86 -13.44
CA VAL A 48 -1.31 -21.89 -14.89
C VAL A 48 -2.50 -22.81 -15.23
N ALA A 49 -2.84 -23.76 -14.32
CA ALA A 49 -4.03 -24.62 -14.46
C ALA A 49 -5.21 -24.22 -13.56
N SER A 50 -5.03 -23.30 -12.60
CA SER A 50 -6.05 -22.87 -11.64
C SER A 50 -6.25 -21.35 -11.60
N GLY A 51 -5.37 -20.55 -12.16
CA GLY A 51 -5.35 -19.09 -12.10
C GLY A 51 -6.19 -18.38 -13.16
N CYS A 52 -7.01 -19.09 -13.88
CA CYS A 52 -8.00 -18.52 -14.79
C CYS A 52 -9.42 -18.60 -14.21
N GLY A 53 -9.56 -18.27 -12.94
CA GLY A 53 -10.85 -18.24 -12.29
C GLY A 53 -11.13 -16.84 -11.77
N ARG A 54 -11.89 -16.08 -12.54
CA ARG A 54 -12.68 -14.94 -12.09
C ARG A 54 -11.99 -13.58 -11.99
N ILE A 55 -12.00 -12.86 -13.09
CA ILE A 55 -12.26 -11.41 -13.07
C ILE A 55 -13.65 -11.09 -12.49
N ASP A 56 -14.52 -12.06 -12.32
CA ASP A 56 -15.91 -11.93 -11.81
C ASP A 56 -16.10 -12.45 -10.38
N GLN A 57 -15.08 -12.70 -9.62
CA GLN A 57 -15.23 -12.88 -8.18
C GLN A 57 -14.27 -11.90 -7.54
N LYS A 58 -14.89 -10.94 -6.77
CA LYS A 58 -14.24 -10.39 -5.60
C LYS A 58 -13.25 -11.45 -5.11
N ALA A 59 -11.98 -11.13 -5.10
CA ALA A 59 -11.09 -11.83 -4.19
C ALA A 59 -11.71 -11.56 -2.81
N SER A 60 -12.72 -12.37 -2.44
CA SER A 60 -12.94 -12.61 -1.05
C SER A 60 -11.54 -12.98 -0.57
N VAL A 61 -11.00 -12.28 0.40
CA VAL A 61 -9.95 -12.81 1.25
C VAL A 61 -10.30 -14.29 1.34
N GLN A 62 -9.53 -15.13 0.63
CA GLN A 62 -9.78 -16.56 0.74
C GLN A 62 -9.63 -16.79 2.23
N LYS A 63 -10.74 -17.10 2.89
CA LYS A 63 -10.67 -17.72 4.20
C LYS A 63 -9.73 -18.90 4.00
N THR A 64 -8.42 -18.64 4.15
CA THR A 64 -7.47 -19.70 4.40
C THR A 64 -8.08 -20.47 5.56
N GLU A 65 -7.89 -21.80 5.66
CA GLU A 65 -8.36 -22.57 6.82
C GLU A 65 -7.86 -21.99 8.16
N HIS A 66 -7.15 -20.88 8.14
CA HIS A 66 -6.49 -20.17 9.23
C HIS A 66 -7.00 -18.75 9.43
N GLY A 67 -8.20 -18.35 9.09
CA GLY A 67 -8.77 -17.04 9.47
C GLY A 67 -7.83 -15.85 9.26
N PHE A 68 -8.16 -14.71 9.79
CA PHE A 68 -7.23 -13.58 10.01
C PHE A 68 -6.27 -13.98 11.14
N GLN A 69 -5.15 -14.63 10.83
CA GLN A 69 -4.17 -15.01 11.86
C GLN A 69 -3.52 -13.81 12.57
N GLY A 70 -3.52 -12.63 11.95
CA GLY A 70 -3.10 -11.39 12.59
C GLY A 70 -4.16 -10.73 13.49
N LEU A 71 -5.41 -11.24 13.53
CA LEU A 71 -6.48 -10.73 14.39
C LEU A 71 -6.92 -11.74 15.47
N GLU A 72 -6.57 -13.03 15.33
CA GLU A 72 -6.79 -14.05 16.36
C GLU A 72 -5.57 -14.13 17.29
N LYS A 73 -5.53 -13.26 18.29
CA LYS A 73 -4.47 -13.29 19.29
C LYS A 73 -4.44 -14.56 20.11
N GLN A 74 -3.25 -15.09 20.29
CA GLN A 74 -2.94 -15.92 21.46
C GLN A 74 -2.93 -14.98 22.69
N GLU A 75 -3.91 -15.11 23.58
CA GLU A 75 -4.04 -14.30 24.82
C GLU A 75 -2.90 -14.55 25.84
N THR A 76 -1.67 -14.44 25.45
CA THR A 76 -0.53 -14.57 26.39
C THR A 76 0.42 -13.42 26.19
N SER A 77 0.12 -12.30 26.86
CA SER A 77 1.13 -11.24 27.06
C SER A 77 2.35 -11.85 27.76
N GLU A 78 3.52 -11.55 27.26
CA GLU A 78 4.76 -11.92 27.91
C GLU A 78 4.91 -11.15 29.24
N ASP A 79 5.70 -11.72 30.16
CA ASP A 79 6.10 -10.95 31.37
C ASP A 79 7.03 -9.79 30.95
N ALA A 80 6.98 -8.68 31.67
CA ALA A 80 7.87 -7.56 31.43
C ALA A 80 9.35 -8.00 31.37
N PRO A 81 10.16 -7.49 30.43
CA PRO A 81 11.56 -7.91 30.29
C PRO A 81 12.39 -7.56 31.52
N ASP A 82 13.25 -8.47 31.96
CA ASP A 82 14.20 -8.23 33.07
C ASP A 82 15.45 -7.50 32.55
N VAL A 83 15.30 -6.22 32.26
CA VAL A 83 16.39 -5.35 31.79
C VAL A 83 16.68 -4.27 32.83
N SER A 84 17.95 -4.02 33.10
CA SER A 84 18.37 -3.03 34.10
C SER A 84 18.86 -1.77 33.43
N ALA A 85 18.42 -0.61 33.93
CA ALA A 85 18.91 0.68 33.49
C ALA A 85 20.45 0.79 33.64
N ILE A 86 21.06 1.54 32.74
CA ILE A 86 22.49 1.86 32.73
C ILE A 86 22.72 3.35 32.97
N ALA A 87 23.96 3.79 33.04
CA ALA A 87 24.29 5.21 33.07
C ALA A 87 24.57 5.70 31.64
N GLY A 88 23.50 5.98 30.88
CA GLY A 88 23.56 6.36 29.47
C GLY A 88 23.93 7.82 29.20
N GLY A 89 23.86 8.70 30.24
CA GLY A 89 24.23 10.10 30.13
C GLY A 89 23.05 11.06 30.01
N ASP A 90 23.40 12.34 29.79
CA ASP A 90 22.44 13.42 29.59
C ASP A 90 22.48 13.86 28.11
N ALA A 91 21.35 14.23 27.55
CA ALA A 91 21.23 14.76 26.19
C ALA A 91 20.16 15.89 26.15
N LYS A 92 20.00 16.55 25.02
CA LYS A 92 18.85 17.41 24.79
C LYS A 92 17.64 16.57 24.39
N GLU A 93 17.88 15.60 23.51
CA GLU A 93 16.88 14.68 22.99
C GLU A 93 17.32 13.24 23.11
N VAL A 94 16.39 12.33 23.42
CA VAL A 94 16.54 10.89 23.23
C VAL A 94 15.53 10.44 22.17
N LEU A 95 16.03 10.05 21.02
CA LEU A 95 15.23 9.40 19.96
C LEU A 95 15.25 7.89 20.14
N MET A 96 14.10 7.29 20.32
CA MET A 96 13.88 5.85 20.42
C MET A 96 13.41 5.32 19.07
N VAL A 97 14.15 4.39 18.44
CA VAL A 97 13.75 3.73 17.20
C VAL A 97 13.37 2.28 17.53
N TYR A 98 12.08 1.96 17.41
CA TYR A 98 11.57 0.60 17.58
C TYR A 98 11.48 -0.07 16.22
N MET A 99 12.51 -0.86 15.89
CA MET A 99 12.76 -1.38 14.56
C MET A 99 12.42 -2.87 14.49
N VAL A 100 11.20 -3.17 14.05
CA VAL A 100 10.73 -4.53 13.79
C VAL A 100 11.20 -4.94 12.38
N GLY A 101 12.26 -5.74 12.26
CA GLY A 101 12.87 -6.02 10.96
C GLY A 101 11.93 -6.70 9.95
N SER A 102 11.18 -7.72 10.39
CA SER A 102 10.24 -8.46 9.56
C SER A 102 10.90 -9.01 8.28
N ASN A 103 10.10 -9.30 7.25
CA ASN A 103 10.58 -9.64 5.92
C ASN A 103 11.22 -8.43 5.18
N LEU A 104 10.98 -7.20 5.61
CA LEU A 104 11.68 -6.03 5.08
C LEU A 104 13.20 -6.14 5.29
N GLU A 105 13.59 -6.69 6.43
CA GLU A 105 15.01 -6.94 6.73
C GLU A 105 15.47 -8.28 6.16
N SER A 106 14.78 -9.39 6.44
CA SER A 106 15.26 -10.73 6.06
C SER A 106 15.38 -10.93 4.55
N ASP A 107 14.46 -10.36 3.76
CA ASP A 107 14.43 -10.47 2.31
C ASP A 107 15.24 -9.37 1.60
N SER A 108 15.26 -8.14 2.14
CA SER A 108 15.75 -6.96 1.43
C SER A 108 16.82 -6.15 2.18
N GLY A 109 16.99 -6.34 3.49
CA GLY A 109 17.98 -5.64 4.30
C GLY A 109 17.70 -4.15 4.51
N LEU A 110 16.39 -3.74 4.45
CA LEU A 110 16.01 -2.33 4.50
C LEU A 110 16.32 -1.72 5.87
N ALA A 111 16.03 -2.41 6.98
CA ALA A 111 16.37 -1.93 8.31
C ALA A 111 17.88 -1.76 8.51
N SER A 112 18.67 -2.69 7.99
CA SER A 112 20.15 -2.58 7.99
C SER A 112 20.64 -1.39 7.18
N ALA A 113 19.96 -1.05 6.06
CA ALA A 113 20.30 0.10 5.23
C ALA A 113 20.01 1.42 5.97
N ASP A 114 18.87 1.53 6.63
CA ASP A 114 18.51 2.73 7.40
C ASP A 114 19.40 2.95 8.61
N ILE A 115 19.81 1.88 9.30
CA ILE A 115 20.82 1.97 10.37
C ILE A 115 22.16 2.46 9.82
N GLU A 116 22.60 1.98 8.64
CA GLU A 116 23.82 2.46 7.99
C GLU A 116 23.70 3.94 7.60
N GLU A 117 22.53 4.39 7.12
CA GLU A 117 22.25 5.78 6.81
C GLU A 117 22.31 6.66 8.07
N MET A 118 21.60 6.28 9.15
CA MET A 118 21.67 6.96 10.45
C MET A 118 23.11 7.13 10.91
N GLN A 119 23.94 6.09 10.78
CA GLN A 119 25.35 6.11 11.18
C GLN A 119 26.18 7.05 10.29
N GLN A 120 25.86 7.11 8.98
CA GLN A 120 26.62 7.91 8.01
C GLN A 120 26.20 9.39 7.98
N CYS A 121 25.04 9.75 8.47
CA CYS A 121 24.55 11.13 8.39
C CYS A 121 25.39 12.11 9.25
N GLY A 122 26.03 11.65 10.34
CA GLY A 122 26.96 12.43 11.14
C GLY A 122 26.27 13.49 12.00
N PHE A 123 25.27 13.09 12.79
CA PHE A 123 24.61 13.92 13.78
C PHE A 123 25.50 14.11 15.03
N ASP A 124 25.17 15.11 15.87
CA ASP A 124 25.90 15.38 17.12
C ASP A 124 25.36 14.47 18.24
N ASP A 125 26.11 13.40 18.58
CA ASP A 125 25.72 12.40 19.57
C ASP A 125 25.88 12.85 21.04
N ASP A 126 26.42 14.04 21.31
CA ASP A 126 26.40 14.68 22.63
C ASP A 126 25.03 15.33 22.90
N ASP A 127 24.38 15.89 21.86
CA ASP A 127 23.09 16.58 21.95
C ASP A 127 21.88 15.64 21.72
N LEU A 128 22.01 14.66 20.80
CA LEU A 128 20.98 13.70 20.43
C LEU A 128 21.45 12.26 20.70
N LYS A 129 20.75 11.54 21.58
CA LYS A 129 20.98 10.10 21.77
C LYS A 129 20.01 9.31 20.92
N VAL A 130 20.49 8.44 20.07
CA VAL A 130 19.67 7.54 19.26
C VAL A 130 19.79 6.12 19.80
N LEU A 131 18.65 5.59 20.27
CA LEU A 131 18.54 4.23 20.79
C LEU A 131 17.70 3.39 19.84
N ILE A 132 18.23 2.27 19.37
CA ILE A 132 17.57 1.38 18.42
C ILE A 132 17.29 0.05 19.10
N CYS A 133 16.00 -0.34 19.20
CA CYS A 133 15.57 -1.67 19.60
C CYS A 133 15.32 -2.48 18.34
N THR A 134 16.08 -3.54 18.11
CA THR A 134 16.03 -4.40 16.94
C THR A 134 15.46 -5.77 17.27
N GLY A 135 14.69 -6.36 16.37
CA GLY A 135 14.11 -7.72 16.51
C GLY A 135 13.13 -8.03 15.38
N GLY A 136 12.32 -9.07 15.54
CA GLY A 136 11.17 -9.34 14.68
C GLY A 136 11.48 -9.85 13.26
N THR A 137 12.70 -10.32 13.00
CA THR A 137 13.12 -10.85 11.70
C THR A 137 13.88 -12.17 11.83
N ASP A 138 13.79 -13.03 10.82
CA ASP A 138 14.49 -14.31 10.75
C ASP A 138 16.02 -14.14 10.71
N SER A 139 16.52 -13.07 10.11
CA SER A 139 17.95 -12.78 9.97
C SER A 139 18.24 -11.33 9.64
N TRP A 140 19.28 -10.76 10.26
CA TRP A 140 19.79 -9.42 9.96
C TRP A 140 20.85 -9.46 8.87
N TRP A 141 20.81 -8.48 7.95
CA TRP A 141 21.90 -8.26 6.99
C TRP A 141 23.09 -7.58 7.64
N ASN A 142 22.86 -6.74 8.65
CA ASN A 142 23.92 -6.15 9.47
C ASN A 142 24.51 -7.24 10.41
N PRO A 143 25.81 -7.62 10.25
CA PRO A 143 26.41 -8.70 11.03
C PRO A 143 26.62 -8.38 12.52
N ASP A 144 26.50 -7.13 12.92
CA ASP A 144 26.70 -6.68 14.29
C ASP A 144 25.39 -6.80 15.12
N ILE A 145 24.24 -7.08 14.45
CA ILE A 145 22.95 -7.29 15.07
C ILE A 145 22.70 -8.81 15.20
N PRO A 146 22.36 -9.30 16.40
CA PRO A 146 22.13 -10.73 16.60
C PRO A 146 20.77 -11.18 16.04
N ASP A 147 20.74 -12.35 15.37
CA ASP A 147 19.50 -13.02 15.01
C ASP A 147 18.81 -13.60 16.25
N GLY A 148 17.46 -13.53 16.31
CA GLY A 148 16.64 -14.25 17.29
C GLY A 148 16.67 -13.68 18.71
N GLU A 149 17.01 -12.40 18.87
CA GLU A 149 16.78 -11.67 20.14
C GLU A 149 16.45 -10.21 19.86
N CYS A 150 15.69 -9.61 20.77
CA CYS A 150 15.47 -8.16 20.78
C CYS A 150 16.63 -7.48 21.50
N ALA A 151 17.47 -6.76 20.73
CA ALA A 151 18.66 -6.10 21.24
C ALA A 151 18.50 -4.57 21.21
N ILE A 152 19.04 -3.88 22.22
CA ILE A 152 19.02 -2.43 22.28
C ILE A 152 20.43 -1.91 22.05
N PHE A 153 20.55 -1.00 21.08
CA PHE A 153 21.81 -0.36 20.70
C PHE A 153 21.73 1.15 20.94
N GLU A 154 22.85 1.74 21.36
CA GLU A 154 23.11 3.16 21.22
C GLU A 154 23.89 3.38 19.93
N LEU A 155 23.39 4.24 19.06
CA LEU A 155 24.07 4.63 17.84
C LEU A 155 25.00 5.80 18.14
N THR A 156 26.27 5.68 17.76
CA THR A 156 27.31 6.68 17.96
C THR A 156 28.10 6.93 16.68
N GLU A 157 28.96 7.96 16.66
CA GLU A 157 29.88 8.18 15.53
C GLU A 157 30.78 6.96 15.21
N ASP A 158 31.05 6.13 16.23
CA ASP A 158 31.95 4.92 16.08
C ASP A 158 31.13 3.67 15.63
N GLY A 159 29.81 3.68 15.66
CA GLY A 159 28.93 2.58 15.22
C GLY A 159 27.84 2.22 16.23
N LEU A 160 27.37 0.98 16.16
CA LEU A 160 26.34 0.42 17.05
C LEU A 160 27.00 -0.19 18.30
N ASP A 161 26.71 0.37 19.46
CA ASP A 161 27.09 -0.19 20.75
C ASP A 161 25.90 -0.89 21.40
N GLN A 162 25.91 -2.25 21.48
CA GLN A 162 24.85 -2.97 22.18
C GLN A 162 24.88 -2.64 23.68
N VAL A 163 23.84 -1.96 24.15
CA VAL A 163 23.73 -1.50 25.55
C VAL A 163 22.84 -2.41 26.40
N ALA A 164 21.90 -3.15 25.79
CA ALA A 164 21.03 -4.09 26.49
C ALA A 164 20.50 -5.18 25.55
N SER A 165 19.79 -6.15 26.11
CA SER A 165 18.99 -7.14 25.39
C SER A 165 17.70 -7.40 26.16
N LEU A 166 16.58 -7.46 25.45
CA LEU A 166 15.29 -7.87 26.00
C LEU A 166 15.09 -9.40 25.91
N GLY A 167 15.99 -10.10 25.18
CA GLY A 167 15.93 -11.53 24.92
C GLY A 167 15.13 -11.89 23.67
N ASP A 168 14.82 -13.18 23.52
CA ASP A 168 13.96 -13.70 22.44
C ASP A 168 12.50 -13.39 22.78
N ARG A 169 11.92 -12.40 22.12
CA ARG A 169 10.59 -11.86 22.41
C ARG A 169 9.87 -11.46 21.14
N ASP A 170 8.55 -11.47 21.24
CA ASP A 170 7.66 -10.92 20.24
C ASP A 170 7.74 -9.38 20.26
N MET A 171 8.10 -8.77 19.14
CA MET A 171 8.12 -7.31 18.98
C MET A 171 6.69 -6.73 18.90
N ALA A 172 5.69 -7.54 18.65
CA ALA A 172 4.28 -7.17 18.70
C ALA A 172 3.63 -7.32 20.07
N ASP A 173 4.39 -7.75 21.12
CA ASP A 173 3.87 -7.78 22.49
C ASP A 173 4.02 -6.41 23.17
N PRO A 174 2.96 -5.84 23.79
CA PRO A 174 3.00 -4.58 24.49
C PRO A 174 4.12 -4.45 25.53
N GLN A 175 4.47 -5.56 26.21
CA GLN A 175 5.52 -5.56 27.22
C GLN A 175 6.93 -5.45 26.63
N THR A 176 7.12 -5.82 25.37
CA THR A 176 8.41 -5.65 24.69
C THR A 176 8.63 -4.18 24.37
N LEU A 177 7.62 -3.50 23.79
CA LEU A 177 7.70 -2.06 23.51
C LEU A 177 7.83 -1.24 24.79
N SER A 178 6.98 -1.48 25.81
CA SER A 178 7.07 -0.75 27.09
C SER A 178 8.41 -0.97 27.78
N GLY A 179 8.96 -2.19 27.72
CA GLY A 179 10.27 -2.49 28.29
C GLY A 179 11.42 -1.75 27.59
N PHE A 180 11.33 -1.50 26.30
CA PHE A 180 12.30 -0.64 25.58
C PHE A 180 12.19 0.82 26.01
N VAL A 181 10.96 1.35 26.06
CA VAL A 181 10.72 2.74 26.51
C VAL A 181 11.20 2.94 27.94
N ASP A 182 10.88 2.04 28.86
CA ASP A 182 11.32 2.11 30.25
C ASP A 182 12.84 2.04 30.38
N PHE A 183 13.51 1.16 29.62
CA PHE A 183 14.96 1.09 29.59
C PHE A 183 15.58 2.42 29.14
N ALA A 184 15.06 3.00 28.06
CA ALA A 184 15.55 4.27 27.52
C ALA A 184 15.33 5.41 28.53
N TYR A 185 14.10 5.58 29.02
CA TYR A 185 13.72 6.63 29.95
C TYR A 185 14.49 6.58 31.30
N GLN A 186 14.73 5.36 31.81
CA GLN A 186 15.48 5.17 33.06
C GLN A 186 16.99 5.31 32.89
N SER A 187 17.54 5.06 31.69
CA SER A 187 18.98 5.02 31.44
C SER A 187 19.53 6.37 30.98
N TYR A 188 18.75 7.15 30.25
CA TYR A 188 19.16 8.41 29.63
C TYR A 188 18.29 9.56 30.12
N SER A 189 18.93 10.65 30.50
CA SER A 189 18.23 11.87 30.95
C SER A 189 18.23 12.88 29.82
N ALA A 190 17.06 13.31 29.38
CA ALA A 190 16.92 14.31 28.32
C ALA A 190 15.90 15.40 28.67
N ASP A 191 15.98 16.53 27.98
CA ASP A 191 14.94 17.56 28.03
C ASP A 191 13.68 17.04 27.31
N ASP A 192 13.85 16.35 26.17
CA ASP A 192 12.81 15.85 25.30
C ASP A 192 13.04 14.38 24.90
N TYR A 193 11.97 13.67 24.61
CA TYR A 193 11.96 12.28 24.15
C TYR A 193 11.06 12.15 22.93
N SER A 194 11.54 11.42 21.90
CA SER A 194 10.78 11.12 20.70
C SER A 194 10.93 9.67 20.28
N MET A 195 10.02 9.19 19.42
CA MET A 195 10.03 7.80 18.96
C MET A 195 9.76 7.69 17.47
N VAL A 196 10.46 6.77 16.80
CA VAL A 196 10.12 6.25 15.47
C VAL A 196 9.73 4.78 15.60
N LEU A 197 8.60 4.45 15.03
CA LEU A 197 8.06 3.10 14.88
C LEU A 197 8.29 2.67 13.43
N TRP A 198 9.28 1.79 13.22
CA TRP A 198 9.77 1.38 11.91
C TRP A 198 9.31 -0.04 11.55
N ASN A 199 8.47 -0.22 10.53
CA ASN A 199 8.09 -1.50 9.92
C ASN A 199 6.97 -1.35 8.87
N HIS A 200 6.16 -2.42 8.70
CA HIS A 200 4.85 -2.36 8.05
C HIS A 200 3.85 -1.62 8.92
N GLY A 201 2.92 -0.93 8.26
CA GLY A 201 1.75 -0.32 8.86
C GLY A 201 0.49 -0.67 8.07
N GLY A 202 -0.62 -0.83 8.78
CA GLY A 202 -1.93 -1.14 8.22
C GLY A 202 -3.04 -0.26 8.80
N GLY A 203 -2.67 0.94 9.25
CA GLY A 203 -3.60 1.89 9.85
C GLY A 203 -4.19 1.40 11.16
N ALA A 204 -5.30 2.00 11.55
CA ALA A 204 -6.00 1.65 12.78
C ALA A 204 -6.55 0.20 12.80
N ILE A 205 -6.69 -0.44 11.65
CA ILE A 205 -7.34 -1.74 11.51
C ILE A 205 -6.35 -2.90 11.71
N LEU A 206 -5.23 -2.88 11.00
CA LEU A 206 -4.23 -3.94 11.11
C LEU A 206 -3.14 -3.60 12.13
N GLY A 207 -3.01 -2.32 12.51
CA GLY A 207 -2.02 -1.89 13.48
C GLY A 207 -0.65 -1.65 12.87
N TYR A 208 0.39 -1.82 13.70
CA TYR A 208 1.77 -1.53 13.40
C TYR A 208 2.67 -2.73 13.73
N GLY A 209 3.69 -2.91 12.91
CA GLY A 209 4.73 -3.91 13.11
C GLY A 209 4.25 -5.31 12.72
N ALA A 210 5.10 -6.10 12.12
CA ALA A 210 4.78 -7.46 11.73
C ALA A 210 5.96 -8.37 12.06
N ASP A 211 5.93 -9.04 13.21
CA ASP A 211 7.04 -9.89 13.66
C ASP A 211 7.06 -11.21 12.89
N GLU A 212 8.05 -11.37 12.00
CA GLU A 212 8.22 -12.56 11.17
C GLU A 212 8.45 -13.83 12.01
N ASN A 213 9.09 -13.73 13.16
CA ASN A 213 9.37 -14.85 14.05
C ASN A 213 8.12 -15.35 14.77
N TYR A 214 7.13 -14.48 14.94
CA TYR A 214 5.86 -14.75 15.61
C TYR A 214 4.66 -14.79 14.66
N GLY A 215 4.91 -15.13 13.37
CA GLY A 215 3.87 -15.37 12.39
C GLY A 215 3.24 -14.09 11.85
N TYR A 216 4.00 -13.02 11.80
CA TYR A 216 3.58 -11.67 11.42
C TYR A 216 2.54 -11.08 12.38
N ASP A 217 2.65 -11.37 13.68
CA ASP A 217 1.88 -10.69 14.71
C ASP A 217 2.20 -9.20 14.73
N ALA A 218 1.21 -8.36 15.09
CA ALA A 218 1.29 -6.92 15.01
C ALA A 218 0.65 -6.26 16.23
N LEU A 219 1.20 -5.12 16.65
CA LEU A 219 0.60 -4.26 17.68
C LEU A 219 -0.69 -3.62 17.15
N SER A 220 -1.82 -4.09 17.64
CA SER A 220 -3.10 -3.39 17.43
C SER A 220 -3.07 -2.02 18.12
N MET A 221 -3.97 -1.11 17.74
CA MET A 221 -4.05 0.20 18.39
C MET A 221 -4.31 0.09 19.88
N ARG A 222 -5.10 -0.88 20.35
CA ARG A 222 -5.31 -1.15 21.77
C ARG A 222 -4.03 -1.58 22.48
N GLU A 223 -3.18 -2.35 21.84
CA GLU A 223 -1.92 -2.81 22.43
C GLU A 223 -0.84 -1.75 22.39
N LEU A 224 -0.87 -0.87 21.38
CA LEU A 224 -0.04 0.31 21.38
C LEU A 224 -0.42 1.25 22.56
N ASP A 225 -1.72 1.44 22.80
CA ASP A 225 -2.25 2.15 23.97
C ASP A 225 -1.80 1.51 25.30
N GLU A 226 -1.92 0.17 25.41
CA GLU A 226 -1.48 -0.59 26.58
C GLU A 226 0.04 -0.48 26.79
N ALA A 227 0.83 -0.59 25.73
CA ALA A 227 2.28 -0.49 25.79
C ALA A 227 2.74 0.87 26.32
N LEU A 228 2.28 1.95 25.67
CA LEU A 228 2.68 3.31 26.02
C LEU A 228 2.13 3.74 27.40
N GLY A 229 0.88 3.36 27.70
CA GLY A 229 0.23 3.67 28.97
C GLY A 229 0.79 2.94 30.19
N SER A 230 1.52 1.82 29.98
CA SER A 230 2.13 1.05 31.07
C SER A 230 3.54 1.50 31.44
N THR A 231 4.13 2.45 30.70
CA THR A 231 5.51 2.91 30.90
C THR A 231 5.68 3.78 32.17
N ASP A 232 6.90 3.78 32.72
CA ASP A 232 7.28 4.70 33.80
C ASP A 232 7.22 6.17 33.33
N MET A 233 7.49 6.43 32.06
CA MET A 233 7.38 7.75 31.43
C MET A 233 5.95 8.28 31.50
N ALA A 234 4.95 7.47 31.12
CA ALA A 234 3.53 7.83 31.25
C ALA A 234 3.10 7.95 32.71
N ALA A 235 3.60 7.09 33.61
CA ALA A 235 3.32 7.15 35.04
C ALA A 235 3.83 8.46 35.70
N ASP A 236 4.94 9.00 35.21
CA ASP A 236 5.49 10.28 35.62
C ASP A 236 4.79 11.49 34.95
N GLY A 237 3.88 11.23 34.01
CA GLY A 237 3.13 12.24 33.25
C GLY A 237 3.96 12.96 32.19
N GLN A 238 5.05 12.34 31.76
CA GLN A 238 5.87 12.80 30.64
C GLN A 238 5.28 12.28 29.34
N LYS A 239 5.32 13.09 28.27
CA LYS A 239 4.93 12.71 26.92
C LYS A 239 6.13 12.74 25.98
N PHE A 240 6.00 12.05 24.86
CA PHE A 240 6.88 12.25 23.73
C PHE A 240 6.60 13.60 23.07
N GLU A 241 7.65 14.30 22.63
CA GLU A 241 7.49 15.48 21.78
C GLU A 241 6.82 15.08 20.46
N TRP A 242 7.30 13.98 19.87
CA TRP A 242 6.66 13.40 18.71
C TRP A 242 6.84 11.87 18.65
N ILE A 243 5.85 11.21 18.06
CA ILE A 243 5.93 9.81 17.66
C ILE A 243 5.73 9.76 16.14
N GLY A 244 6.68 9.14 15.45
CA GLY A 244 6.64 8.97 14.00
C GLY A 244 6.47 7.51 13.58
N PHE A 245 5.80 7.28 12.48
CA PHE A 245 5.69 5.98 11.85
C PHE A 245 6.41 6.00 10.50
N ASP A 246 7.57 5.37 10.44
CA ASP A 246 8.17 4.94 9.18
C ASP A 246 7.47 3.65 8.74
N ALA A 247 6.23 3.81 8.33
CA ALA A 247 5.29 2.73 8.10
C ALA A 247 4.06 3.21 7.31
N CYS A 248 3.53 2.36 6.43
CA CYS A 248 2.40 2.65 5.57
C CYS A 248 1.12 2.97 6.34
N LEU A 249 0.27 3.88 5.83
CA LEU A 249 -1.15 4.06 6.21
C LEU A 249 -1.42 4.49 7.66
N MET A 250 -0.43 4.93 8.42
CA MET A 250 -0.62 5.29 9.84
C MET A 250 -1.14 6.72 10.04
N GLY A 251 -1.21 7.55 8.98
CA GLY A 251 -1.68 8.93 9.02
C GLY A 251 -3.20 9.07 9.20
N MET A 252 -3.76 8.46 10.26
CA MET A 252 -5.21 8.38 10.51
C MET A 252 -5.62 9.08 11.79
N ILE A 253 -6.85 9.61 11.81
CA ILE A 253 -7.42 10.25 13.02
C ILE A 253 -7.55 9.27 14.19
N GLU A 254 -7.81 7.99 13.92
CA GLU A 254 -7.92 6.95 14.93
C GLU A 254 -6.57 6.66 15.60
N VAL A 255 -5.48 6.67 14.83
CA VAL A 255 -4.11 6.52 15.33
C VAL A 255 -3.73 7.77 16.15
N ALA A 256 -4.03 8.95 15.63
CA ALA A 256 -3.81 10.22 16.31
C ALA A 256 -4.56 10.29 17.66
N ASP A 257 -5.78 9.74 17.71
CA ASP A 257 -6.58 9.68 18.93
C ASP A 257 -5.90 8.83 20.02
N VAL A 258 -5.45 7.63 19.68
CA VAL A 258 -4.73 6.75 20.61
C VAL A 258 -3.43 7.41 21.11
N LEU A 259 -2.67 8.04 20.21
CA LEU A 259 -1.40 8.65 20.60
C LEU A 259 -1.53 9.98 21.34
N SER A 260 -2.67 10.64 21.29
CA SER A 260 -2.88 11.96 21.91
C SER A 260 -2.64 11.99 23.42
N ASP A 261 -2.76 10.85 24.10
CA ASP A 261 -2.46 10.73 25.52
C ASP A 261 -0.95 10.65 25.80
N TYR A 262 -0.12 10.26 24.81
CA TYR A 262 1.29 9.91 24.99
C TYR A 262 2.26 10.81 24.24
N SER A 263 1.80 11.57 23.24
CA SER A 263 2.64 12.43 22.41
C SER A 263 1.97 13.77 22.13
N ASP A 264 2.77 14.80 21.89
CA ASP A 264 2.26 16.11 21.48
C ASP A 264 2.12 16.22 19.95
N TYR A 265 2.96 15.50 19.18
CA TYR A 265 2.87 15.45 17.72
C TYR A 265 2.94 14.01 17.20
N MET A 266 2.35 13.79 16.03
CA MET A 266 2.47 12.55 15.26
C MET A 266 2.96 12.85 13.84
N ILE A 267 3.92 12.05 13.34
CA ILE A 267 4.39 12.11 11.96
C ILE A 267 4.03 10.78 11.28
N ALA A 268 3.22 10.81 10.22
CA ALA A 268 2.78 9.59 9.57
C ALA A 268 2.26 9.83 8.15
N SER A 269 2.24 8.78 7.33
CA SER A 269 1.74 8.78 5.97
C SER A 269 0.29 8.30 5.90
N GLU A 270 -0.53 8.97 5.07
CA GLU A 270 -1.88 8.51 4.70
C GLU A 270 -1.82 7.38 3.68
N GLU A 271 -0.81 7.39 2.80
CA GLU A 271 -0.61 6.43 1.71
C GLU A 271 0.43 5.38 2.13
N MET A 272 0.63 4.40 1.29
CA MET A 272 1.76 3.50 1.43
C MET A 272 3.06 4.26 1.23
N GLU A 273 4.05 3.97 2.06
CA GLU A 273 5.39 4.50 1.90
C GLU A 273 6.19 3.65 0.91
N ALA A 274 7.04 4.29 0.13
CA ALA A 274 7.96 3.61 -0.76
C ALA A 274 9.02 2.79 0.02
N GLY A 275 9.65 1.83 -0.65
CA GLY A 275 10.47 0.80 -0.01
C GLY A 275 11.62 1.30 0.85
N ASP A 276 12.25 2.40 0.44
CA ASP A 276 13.40 2.96 1.18
C ASP A 276 13.00 3.69 2.48
N GLY A 277 11.70 3.89 2.76
CA GLY A 277 11.26 4.53 4.01
C GLY A 277 11.69 6.00 4.13
N TRP A 278 11.99 6.42 5.34
CA TRP A 278 12.44 7.78 5.64
C TRP A 278 13.93 7.95 5.35
N ASP A 279 14.34 9.16 4.94
CA ASP A 279 15.75 9.56 4.85
C ASP A 279 16.23 10.03 6.23
N TYR A 280 17.04 9.23 6.90
CA TYR A 280 17.53 9.50 8.26
C TYR A 280 18.59 10.60 8.31
N SER A 281 18.92 11.26 7.21
CA SER A 281 19.73 12.47 7.22
C SER A 281 19.09 13.61 8.04
N PHE A 282 17.79 13.53 8.35
CA PHE A 282 17.10 14.47 9.23
C PHE A 282 17.73 14.54 10.64
N LEU A 283 18.35 13.47 11.15
CA LEU A 283 19.04 13.47 12.44
C LEU A 283 20.14 14.53 12.49
N ARG A 284 20.90 14.65 11.41
CA ARG A 284 21.89 15.70 11.27
C ARG A 284 21.25 17.07 11.19
N GLN A 285 20.14 17.22 10.45
CA GLN A 285 19.46 18.50 10.34
C GLN A 285 18.94 18.95 11.71
N MET A 286 18.34 18.05 12.49
CA MET A 286 17.90 18.32 13.86
C MET A 286 19.05 18.86 14.73
N THR A 287 20.19 18.20 14.73
CA THR A 287 21.36 18.62 15.56
C THR A 287 21.99 19.91 15.03
N ASP A 288 22.16 20.09 13.72
CA ASP A 288 22.75 21.28 13.12
C ASP A 288 21.90 22.54 13.40
N TYR A 289 20.57 22.40 13.47
CA TYR A 289 19.63 23.52 13.73
C TYR A 289 19.21 23.63 15.19
N GLY A 290 19.39 22.57 15.99
CA GLY A 290 18.87 22.47 17.37
C GLY A 290 17.36 22.34 17.40
N TYR A 291 16.77 21.61 16.47
CA TYR A 291 15.34 21.39 16.26
C TYR A 291 14.93 20.06 16.92
N TYR A 292 14.64 20.10 18.20
CA TYR A 292 14.22 18.92 18.96
C TYR A 292 12.72 18.96 19.31
N GLU A 293 12.13 20.18 19.39
CA GLU A 293 10.70 20.33 19.65
C GLU A 293 9.84 19.91 18.47
N GLY A 294 8.76 19.21 18.72
CA GLY A 294 7.82 18.55 17.84
C GLY A 294 7.72 19.03 16.39
N ARG A 295 7.19 20.24 16.16
CA ARG A 295 7.00 20.75 14.81
C ARG A 295 8.33 21.00 14.07
N ASP A 296 9.34 21.55 14.77
CA ASP A 296 10.61 21.89 14.14
C ASP A 296 11.37 20.60 13.74
N ALA A 297 11.30 19.56 14.60
CA ALA A 297 11.82 18.24 14.29
C ALA A 297 11.07 17.58 13.12
N ALA A 298 9.72 17.69 13.11
CA ALA A 298 8.90 17.19 12.03
C ALA A 298 9.26 17.82 10.68
N SER A 299 9.53 19.14 10.63
CA SER A 299 9.97 19.79 9.39
C SER A 299 11.25 19.17 8.84
N CYS A 300 12.22 18.79 9.72
CA CYS A 300 13.44 18.11 9.26
C CYS A 300 13.12 16.73 8.65
N VAL A 301 12.21 15.96 9.24
CA VAL A 301 11.80 14.66 8.73
C VAL A 301 11.10 14.80 7.37
N LEU A 302 10.09 15.69 7.27
CA LEU A 302 9.31 15.89 6.05
C LEU A 302 10.17 16.41 4.89
N ASP A 303 11.07 17.37 5.17
CA ASP A 303 11.99 17.94 4.16
C ASP A 303 12.99 16.88 3.67
N ALA A 304 13.55 16.06 4.56
CA ALA A 304 14.47 14.98 4.18
C ALA A 304 13.74 13.92 3.33
N TYR A 305 12.57 13.47 3.79
CA TYR A 305 11.75 12.48 3.11
C TYR A 305 11.41 12.89 1.67
N SER A 306 10.79 14.05 1.48
CA SER A 306 10.39 14.50 0.15
C SER A 306 11.60 14.74 -0.77
N SER A 307 12.67 15.39 -0.25
CA SER A 307 13.88 15.65 -1.02
C SER A 307 14.57 14.38 -1.48
N TYR A 308 14.58 13.33 -0.64
CA TYR A 308 15.18 12.05 -0.99
C TYR A 308 14.51 11.43 -2.22
N TYR A 309 13.18 11.35 -2.25
CA TYR A 309 12.46 10.76 -3.36
C TYR A 309 12.54 11.62 -4.63
N GLU A 310 12.50 12.94 -4.52
CA GLU A 310 12.62 13.84 -5.66
C GLU A 310 14.02 13.80 -6.30
N ASP A 311 15.08 13.66 -5.49
CA ASP A 311 16.46 13.73 -5.97
C ASP A 311 17.03 12.37 -6.43
N ASN A 312 16.55 11.25 -5.88
CA ASN A 312 17.18 9.95 -6.10
C ASN A 312 16.44 9.02 -7.07
N TYR A 313 15.15 9.30 -7.36
CA TYR A 313 14.37 8.44 -8.23
C TYR A 313 14.16 9.03 -9.62
N ARG A 314 14.35 8.22 -10.66
CA ARG A 314 13.99 8.57 -12.04
C ARG A 314 12.47 8.69 -12.20
N TYR A 315 11.74 7.80 -11.55
CA TYR A 315 10.29 7.78 -11.46
C TYR A 315 9.94 7.97 -9.99
N VAL A 316 9.53 9.19 -9.65
CA VAL A 316 9.23 9.55 -8.25
C VAL A 316 7.96 8.83 -7.83
N PRO A 317 8.04 7.92 -6.84
CA PRO A 317 6.85 7.21 -6.36
C PRO A 317 5.85 8.17 -5.72
N ASP A 318 4.60 7.74 -5.62
CA ASP A 318 3.62 8.42 -4.78
C ASP A 318 4.13 8.43 -3.34
N TYR A 319 4.10 9.60 -2.70
CA TYR A 319 4.44 9.76 -1.29
C TYR A 319 3.53 10.78 -0.60
N THR A 320 3.25 10.53 0.66
CA THR A 320 2.62 11.48 1.59
C THR A 320 3.32 11.37 2.93
N LEU A 321 3.50 12.48 3.63
CA LEU A 321 3.91 12.48 5.02
C LEU A 321 3.38 13.75 5.68
N SER A 322 2.78 13.63 6.87
CA SER A 322 2.19 14.76 7.57
C SER A 322 2.59 14.80 9.05
N CYS A 323 2.63 16.01 9.60
CA CYS A 323 2.76 16.25 11.02
C CYS A 323 1.42 16.74 11.58
N MET A 324 0.90 16.05 12.60
CA MET A 324 -0.33 16.38 13.31
C MET A 324 -0.04 16.88 14.73
N ASP A 325 -0.60 18.01 15.11
CA ASP A 325 -0.65 18.49 16.50
C ASP A 325 -1.73 17.72 17.26
N LEU A 326 -1.31 16.75 18.06
CA LEU A 326 -2.23 15.85 18.77
C LEU A 326 -3.04 16.55 19.87
N THR A 327 -2.64 17.74 20.29
CA THR A 327 -3.44 18.55 21.22
C THR A 327 -4.75 19.05 20.59
N LYS A 328 -4.92 18.88 19.26
CA LYS A 328 -6.10 19.27 18.47
C LYS A 328 -7.04 18.09 18.14
N THR A 329 -6.61 16.86 18.38
CA THR A 329 -7.35 15.65 18.04
C THR A 329 -8.79 15.64 18.58
N ASP A 330 -8.98 16.04 19.83
CA ASP A 330 -10.32 16.15 20.44
C ASP A 330 -11.25 17.10 19.66
N ALA A 331 -10.72 18.19 19.12
CA ALA A 331 -11.51 19.15 18.33
C ALA A 331 -11.93 18.53 16.99
N VAL A 332 -11.04 17.79 16.33
CA VAL A 332 -11.39 17.05 15.09
C VAL A 332 -12.48 16.02 15.38
N LYS A 333 -12.36 15.23 16.45
CA LYS A 333 -13.38 14.23 16.85
C LYS A 333 -14.73 14.87 17.16
N GLU A 334 -14.76 16.02 17.85
CA GLU A 334 -16.01 16.75 18.12
C GLU A 334 -16.71 17.17 16.82
N LYS A 335 -15.94 17.65 15.82
CA LYS A 335 -16.50 18.07 14.53
C LYS A 335 -16.89 16.86 13.66
N LEU A 336 -16.10 15.79 13.70
CA LEU A 336 -16.45 14.53 13.06
C LEU A 336 -17.78 13.97 13.62
N ASP A 337 -17.98 14.01 14.94
CA ASP A 337 -19.24 13.57 15.57
C ASP A 337 -20.44 14.38 15.07
N ALA A 338 -20.31 15.68 14.95
CA ALA A 338 -21.37 16.55 14.43
C ALA A 338 -21.67 16.20 12.95
N PHE A 339 -20.63 16.05 12.15
CA PHE A 339 -20.73 15.67 10.73
C PHE A 339 -21.43 14.32 10.54
N VAL A 340 -21.00 13.27 11.27
CA VAL A 340 -21.61 11.93 11.13
C VAL A 340 -23.04 11.85 11.67
N LEU A 341 -23.44 12.71 12.61
CA LEU A 341 -24.82 12.80 13.05
C LEU A 341 -25.74 13.30 11.92
N SER A 342 -25.30 14.25 11.11
CA SER A 342 -26.01 14.70 9.90
C SER A 342 -26.04 13.60 8.85
N ALA A 343 -24.92 12.88 8.62
CA ALA A 343 -24.88 11.75 7.71
C ALA A 343 -25.79 10.59 8.15
N LYS A 344 -25.87 10.29 9.44
CA LYS A 344 -26.84 9.30 9.98
C LYS A 344 -28.29 9.72 9.77
N GLN A 345 -28.58 11.01 9.79
CA GLN A 345 -29.94 11.50 9.47
C GLN A 345 -30.25 11.33 7.99
N GLU A 346 -29.29 11.65 7.10
CA GLU A 346 -29.46 11.42 5.65
C GLU A 346 -29.72 9.95 5.33
N LEU A 347 -28.97 9.01 5.96
CA LEU A 347 -29.23 7.57 5.80
C LEU A 347 -30.68 7.18 6.19
N LYS A 348 -31.20 7.73 7.29
CA LYS A 348 -32.61 7.48 7.74
C LYS A 348 -33.65 8.04 6.78
N ASP A 349 -33.31 9.12 6.09
CA ASP A 349 -34.19 9.78 5.12
C ASP A 349 -34.07 9.16 3.72
N GLY A 350 -33.29 8.09 3.56
CA GLY A 350 -33.11 7.32 2.32
C GLY A 350 -31.98 7.83 1.42
N GLY A 351 -31.07 8.65 1.95
CA GLY A 351 -29.96 9.24 1.19
C GLY A 351 -28.72 8.36 1.06
N TYR A 352 -28.85 7.04 1.23
CA TYR A 352 -27.71 6.11 1.13
C TYR A 352 -26.91 6.29 -0.17
N SER A 353 -27.60 6.28 -1.33
CA SER A 353 -26.92 6.38 -2.63
C SER A 353 -26.15 7.68 -2.83
N LYS A 354 -26.57 8.77 -2.18
CA LYS A 354 -25.81 10.03 -2.23
C LYS A 354 -24.50 9.94 -1.46
N ILE A 355 -24.54 9.37 -0.25
CA ILE A 355 -23.34 9.17 0.59
C ILE A 355 -22.40 8.17 -0.09
N ALA A 356 -22.95 7.07 -0.62
CA ALA A 356 -22.18 6.05 -1.31
C ALA A 356 -21.42 6.60 -2.53
N LYS A 357 -22.08 7.42 -3.36
CA LYS A 357 -21.43 8.08 -4.51
C LYS A 357 -20.29 9.02 -4.08
N ILE A 358 -20.48 9.75 -3.00
CA ILE A 358 -19.44 10.65 -2.48
C ILE A 358 -18.29 9.83 -1.92
N ARG A 359 -18.56 8.73 -1.18
CA ARG A 359 -17.54 7.83 -0.67
C ARG A 359 -16.72 7.20 -1.79
N ASP A 360 -17.37 6.78 -2.85
CA ASP A 360 -16.76 6.20 -4.06
C ASP A 360 -15.80 7.19 -4.76
N GLN A 361 -16.11 8.47 -4.70
CA GLN A 361 -15.32 9.56 -5.31
C GLN A 361 -14.27 10.17 -4.38
N ALA A 362 -14.31 9.86 -3.07
CA ALA A 362 -13.35 10.39 -2.12
C ALA A 362 -11.96 9.79 -2.35
N LYS A 363 -10.90 10.61 -2.12
CA LYS A 363 -9.52 10.13 -2.20
C LYS A 363 -9.32 8.96 -1.25
N SER A 364 -9.00 7.81 -1.81
CA SER A 364 -8.72 6.57 -1.07
C SER A 364 -7.23 6.26 -1.08
N PHE A 365 -6.77 5.56 -0.05
CA PHE A 365 -5.37 5.20 0.14
C PHE A 365 -5.18 3.67 0.21
N GLY A 366 -3.94 3.23 0.01
CA GLY A 366 -3.57 1.83 0.07
C GLY A 366 -4.05 1.00 -1.12
N LYS A 367 -4.37 1.63 -2.25
CA LYS A 367 -4.86 0.96 -3.45
C LYS A 367 -3.71 0.64 -4.39
N VAL A 368 -3.26 -0.62 -4.39
CA VAL A 368 -2.20 -1.12 -5.30
C VAL A 368 -2.74 -1.93 -6.46
N SER A 369 -3.99 -2.40 -6.38
CA SER A 369 -4.66 -3.17 -7.43
C SER A 369 -6.17 -3.05 -7.30
N GLU A 370 -6.95 -3.68 -8.22
CA GLU A 370 -8.41 -3.73 -8.09
C GLU A 370 -8.91 -4.48 -6.84
N ASP A 371 -8.04 -5.23 -6.14
CA ASP A 371 -8.37 -6.11 -5.01
C ASP A 371 -7.94 -5.53 -3.65
N THR A 372 -8.03 -4.23 -3.45
CA THR A 372 -7.58 -3.51 -2.25
C THR A 372 -8.44 -3.74 -1.01
N PHE A 373 -7.80 -3.75 0.19
CA PHE A 373 -8.45 -4.11 1.46
C PHE A 373 -8.59 -2.97 2.47
N TYR A 374 -7.96 -1.81 2.26
CA TYR A 374 -7.75 -0.85 3.36
C TYR A 374 -8.90 0.12 3.58
N ASP A 375 -9.71 0.41 2.58
CA ASP A 375 -10.92 1.27 2.69
C ASP A 375 -10.72 2.56 3.52
N THR A 376 -9.52 3.13 3.47
CA THR A 376 -9.17 4.40 4.09
C THR A 376 -9.37 5.54 3.11
N VAL A 377 -9.84 6.68 3.59
CA VAL A 377 -10.06 7.88 2.77
C VAL A 377 -9.50 9.11 3.45
N ASP A 378 -9.09 10.08 2.65
CA ASP A 378 -8.77 11.42 3.14
C ASP A 378 -10.02 12.05 3.79
N LEU A 379 -9.91 12.39 5.06
CA LEU A 379 -11.04 12.90 5.83
C LEU A 379 -11.46 14.30 5.38
N TYR A 380 -10.52 15.13 4.96
CA TYR A 380 -10.81 16.47 4.45
C TYR A 380 -11.50 16.40 3.09
N ASP A 381 -10.98 15.60 2.15
CA ASP A 381 -11.55 15.43 0.81
C ASP A 381 -12.97 14.84 0.89
N LEU A 382 -13.18 13.82 1.74
CA LEU A 382 -14.50 13.27 2.03
C LEU A 382 -15.46 14.36 2.54
N SER A 383 -14.98 15.18 3.49
CA SER A 383 -15.76 16.28 4.05
C SER A 383 -16.08 17.35 3.00
N ASP A 384 -15.11 17.69 2.15
CA ASP A 384 -15.29 18.67 1.07
C ASP A 384 -16.34 18.21 0.05
N LYS A 385 -16.28 16.98 -0.39
CA LYS A 385 -17.28 16.41 -1.30
C LYS A 385 -18.68 16.31 -0.67
N MET A 386 -18.77 16.14 0.64
CA MET A 386 -20.05 16.18 1.38
C MET A 386 -20.57 17.59 1.70
N GLU A 387 -19.83 18.66 1.40
CA GLU A 387 -20.26 20.05 1.68
C GLU A 387 -21.61 20.41 1.00
N THR A 388 -21.91 19.77 -0.13
CA THR A 388 -23.20 19.94 -0.80
C THR A 388 -24.39 19.40 0.01
N LEU A 389 -24.16 18.46 0.92
CA LEU A 389 -25.16 17.86 1.80
C LEU A 389 -25.16 18.52 3.19
N TYR A 390 -23.98 18.83 3.73
CA TYR A 390 -23.77 19.32 5.10
C TYR A 390 -22.80 20.50 5.12
N PRO A 391 -23.16 21.68 4.58
CA PRO A 391 -22.21 22.78 4.37
C PRO A 391 -21.59 23.36 5.65
N GLU A 392 -22.32 23.37 6.77
CA GLU A 392 -21.84 23.91 8.05
C GLU A 392 -20.91 22.92 8.74
N GLU A 393 -21.33 21.65 8.84
CA GLU A 393 -20.56 20.60 9.49
C GLU A 393 -19.29 20.27 8.71
N SER A 394 -19.35 20.24 7.38
CA SER A 394 -18.19 20.05 6.52
C SER A 394 -17.17 21.17 6.66
N ALA A 395 -17.60 22.42 6.66
CA ALA A 395 -16.69 23.56 6.85
C ALA A 395 -16.03 23.57 8.23
N GLU A 396 -16.76 23.18 9.29
CA GLU A 396 -16.23 23.10 10.65
C GLU A 396 -15.24 21.93 10.81
N LEU A 397 -15.51 20.78 10.17
CA LEU A 397 -14.61 19.62 10.20
C LEU A 397 -13.31 19.93 9.44
N LYS A 398 -13.40 20.46 8.21
CA LYS A 398 -12.23 20.88 7.43
C LYS A 398 -11.35 21.86 8.20
N ALA A 399 -11.96 22.87 8.84
CA ALA A 399 -11.20 23.84 9.63
C ALA A 399 -10.51 23.22 10.86
N ALA A 400 -11.11 22.19 11.46
CA ALA A 400 -10.47 21.47 12.58
C ALA A 400 -9.29 20.59 12.09
N ILE A 401 -9.42 19.99 10.91
CA ILE A 401 -8.32 19.22 10.27
C ILE A 401 -7.16 20.17 9.94
N ASP A 402 -7.42 21.32 9.30
CA ASP A 402 -6.42 22.35 8.97
C ASP A 402 -5.67 22.88 10.21
N ASP A 403 -6.33 22.90 11.39
CA ASP A 403 -5.70 23.33 12.66
C ASP A 403 -4.89 22.19 13.30
N CYS A 404 -5.19 20.94 12.98
CA CYS A 404 -4.52 19.74 13.49
C CYS A 404 -3.32 19.35 12.62
N VAL A 405 -3.47 19.30 11.31
CA VAL A 405 -2.37 19.01 10.37
C VAL A 405 -1.54 20.27 10.17
N VAL A 406 -0.41 20.34 10.89
CA VAL A 406 0.41 21.57 10.94
C VAL A 406 1.44 21.67 9.82
N GLU A 407 1.78 20.54 9.20
CA GLU A 407 2.71 20.46 8.07
C GLU A 407 2.47 19.19 7.27
N GLN A 408 2.66 19.24 5.95
CA GLN A 408 2.51 18.09 5.07
C GLN A 408 3.40 18.24 3.84
N VAL A 409 3.97 17.11 3.37
CA VAL A 409 4.59 16.95 2.06
C VAL A 409 3.87 15.83 1.30
N SER A 410 3.57 16.05 0.02
CA SER A 410 2.91 15.07 -0.82
C SER A 410 3.06 15.41 -2.29
N ASN A 411 3.24 14.41 -3.15
CA ASN A 411 3.09 14.52 -4.60
C ASN A 411 1.77 13.88 -5.09
N VAL A 412 0.93 13.41 -4.17
CA VAL A 412 -0.37 12.78 -4.46
C VAL A 412 -1.48 13.83 -4.40
N PRO A 413 -2.29 13.98 -5.45
CA PRO A 413 -3.39 14.94 -5.43
C PRO A 413 -4.47 14.64 -4.38
N MET A 414 -5.13 15.68 -3.87
CA MET A 414 -6.27 15.60 -2.94
C MET A 414 -5.93 14.93 -1.59
N THR A 415 -4.69 15.03 -1.15
CA THR A 415 -4.25 14.58 0.19
C THR A 415 -4.15 15.78 1.13
N HIS A 416 -4.59 15.60 2.37
CA HIS A 416 -4.65 16.67 3.38
C HIS A 416 -4.05 16.26 4.72
N GLY A 417 -3.35 15.12 4.75
CA GLY A 417 -2.54 14.68 5.88
C GLY A 417 -3.30 13.96 6.98
N MET A 418 -4.59 13.64 6.81
CA MET A 418 -5.37 12.90 7.79
C MET A 418 -6.41 11.99 7.14
N ALA A 419 -6.21 10.69 7.23
CA ALA A 419 -7.15 9.67 6.74
C ALA A 419 -8.12 9.20 7.84
N ILE A 420 -9.16 8.50 7.40
CA ILE A 420 -10.12 7.78 8.24
C ILE A 420 -10.56 6.48 7.55
N TYR A 421 -10.84 5.42 8.33
CA TYR A 421 -11.42 4.20 7.79
C TYR A 421 -12.90 4.37 7.47
N PHE A 422 -13.30 4.16 6.21
CA PHE A 422 -14.70 4.17 5.79
C PHE A 422 -14.96 3.05 4.76
N PRO A 423 -15.44 1.86 5.21
CA PRO A 423 -15.56 0.67 4.36
C PRO A 423 -16.58 0.86 3.23
N TYR A 424 -16.16 0.49 2.03
CA TYR A 424 -16.98 0.54 0.82
C TYR A 424 -16.67 -0.59 -0.15
N GLU A 425 -15.41 -0.81 -0.45
CA GLU A 425 -14.96 -1.85 -1.38
C GLU A 425 -14.93 -3.23 -0.70
N ASN A 426 -14.44 -3.31 0.52
CA ASN A 426 -14.39 -4.54 1.32
C ASN A 426 -15.55 -4.61 2.32
N LYS A 427 -16.43 -5.60 2.12
CA LYS A 427 -17.66 -5.76 2.93
C LYS A 427 -17.57 -6.89 3.95
N ASP A 428 -16.55 -7.75 3.85
CA ASP A 428 -16.60 -9.08 4.48
C ASP A 428 -16.27 -9.07 5.97
N TYR A 429 -15.52 -8.09 6.48
CA TYR A 429 -15.01 -8.06 7.86
C TYR A 429 -15.36 -6.77 8.61
N VAL A 430 -16.40 -6.08 8.18
CA VAL A 430 -16.79 -4.78 8.75
C VAL A 430 -17.14 -4.89 10.24
N ASP A 431 -17.81 -5.95 10.66
CA ASP A 431 -18.21 -6.10 12.07
C ASP A 431 -16.99 -6.32 12.98
N GLU A 432 -16.01 -7.15 12.55
CA GLU A 432 -14.75 -7.37 13.26
C GLU A 432 -13.94 -6.09 13.36
N TRP A 433 -13.86 -5.34 12.29
CA TRP A 433 -13.13 -4.07 12.25
C TRP A 433 -13.79 -3.00 13.11
N LEU A 434 -15.12 -2.90 13.13
CA LEU A 434 -15.83 -1.97 14.01
C LEU A 434 -15.73 -2.37 15.50
N ASP A 435 -15.48 -3.64 15.81
CA ASP A 435 -15.20 -4.05 17.18
C ASP A 435 -13.81 -3.56 17.63
N ILE A 436 -12.79 -3.56 16.73
CA ILE A 436 -11.47 -2.92 16.99
C ILE A 436 -11.66 -1.44 17.34
N TYR A 437 -12.50 -0.71 16.60
CA TYR A 437 -12.82 0.69 16.92
C TYR A 437 -13.49 0.86 18.30
N GLY A 438 -14.32 -0.09 18.68
CA GLY A 438 -14.91 -0.14 20.01
C GLY A 438 -13.88 -0.34 21.11
N ASP A 439 -12.85 -1.15 20.84
CA ASP A 439 -11.79 -1.47 21.80
C ASP A 439 -10.86 -0.26 22.09
N ILE A 440 -10.61 0.57 21.07
CA ILE A 440 -9.83 1.82 21.27
C ILE A 440 -10.67 2.99 21.79
N GLY A 441 -11.98 2.79 21.95
CA GLY A 441 -12.88 3.84 22.48
C GLY A 441 -13.10 5.02 21.53
N PHE A 442 -12.94 4.81 20.20
CA PHE A 442 -13.25 5.82 19.19
C PHE A 442 -14.74 6.18 19.19
N SER A 443 -15.18 7.14 18.40
CA SER A 443 -16.53 7.68 18.42
C SER A 443 -17.65 6.63 18.23
N ASP A 444 -18.52 6.43 19.23
CA ASP A 444 -19.79 5.66 19.13
C ASP A 444 -20.70 6.16 18.00
N ASN A 445 -20.65 7.46 17.69
CA ASN A 445 -21.39 8.05 16.60
C ASN A 445 -20.88 7.59 15.25
N TYR A 446 -19.54 7.60 15.09
CA TYR A 446 -18.90 7.13 13.87
C TYR A 446 -19.15 5.64 13.65
N ILE A 447 -18.87 4.81 14.65
CA ILE A 447 -19.17 3.36 14.63
C ILE A 447 -20.62 3.09 14.22
N GLY A 448 -21.57 3.79 14.84
CA GLY A 448 -22.99 3.65 14.52
C GLY A 448 -23.35 4.17 13.12
N PHE A 449 -22.64 5.13 12.57
CA PHE A 449 -22.78 5.59 11.19
C PHE A 449 -22.31 4.50 10.21
N VAL A 450 -21.08 4.02 10.37
CA VAL A 450 -20.49 2.99 9.50
C VAL A 450 -21.37 1.72 9.51
N ARG A 451 -21.81 1.23 10.68
CA ARG A 451 -22.73 0.08 10.78
C ARG A 451 -24.04 0.27 10.02
N ASN A 452 -24.63 1.46 10.07
CA ASN A 452 -25.86 1.73 9.33
C ASN A 452 -25.62 1.81 7.82
N PHE A 453 -24.52 2.38 7.40
CA PHE A 453 -24.11 2.48 6.01
C PHE A 453 -23.86 1.09 5.42
N THR A 454 -23.03 0.29 6.08
CA THR A 454 -22.63 -1.05 5.64
C THR A 454 -23.75 -2.07 5.67
N ALA A 455 -24.75 -1.88 6.55
CA ALA A 455 -25.97 -2.70 6.53
C ALA A 455 -26.75 -2.53 5.22
N THR A 456 -26.73 -1.36 4.60
CA THR A 456 -27.33 -1.14 3.26
C THR A 456 -26.39 -1.60 2.16
N LEU A 457 -25.09 -1.31 2.30
CA LEU A 457 -24.04 -1.73 1.38
C LEU A 457 -24.02 -3.25 1.13
N SER A 458 -24.21 -4.04 2.19
CA SER A 458 -24.26 -5.51 2.14
C SER A 458 -25.68 -6.08 2.03
N GLY A 459 -26.69 -5.22 1.84
CA GLY A 459 -28.10 -5.59 1.75
C GLY A 459 -28.51 -6.16 0.40
N ASP A 460 -29.81 -6.38 0.23
CA ASP A 460 -30.38 -6.73 -1.07
C ASP A 460 -30.15 -5.59 -2.09
N PRO A 461 -29.95 -5.90 -3.40
CA PRO A 461 -29.77 -4.89 -4.43
C PRO A 461 -30.89 -3.85 -4.44
N ILE A 462 -30.53 -2.57 -4.41
CA ILE A 462 -31.49 -1.45 -4.41
C ILE A 462 -32.15 -1.32 -5.78
N THR A 463 -31.42 -1.63 -6.85
CA THR A 463 -31.85 -1.48 -8.24
C THR A 463 -31.64 -2.79 -8.99
N ASP A 464 -32.58 -3.10 -9.87
CA ASP A 464 -32.49 -4.22 -10.80
C ASP A 464 -31.72 -3.77 -12.07
N TRP A 465 -30.50 -4.21 -12.24
CA TRP A 465 -29.65 -3.71 -13.32
C TRP A 465 -29.91 -4.37 -14.66
N HIS A 466 -30.02 -5.66 -14.77
CA HIS A 466 -30.31 -6.44 -16.00
C HIS A 466 -29.72 -5.84 -17.28
N VAL A 467 -28.44 -5.45 -17.24
CA VAL A 467 -27.72 -4.87 -18.38
C VAL A 467 -27.01 -5.94 -19.23
N GLU A 468 -26.94 -7.16 -18.74
CA GLU A 468 -26.32 -8.31 -19.41
C GLU A 468 -26.98 -8.70 -20.74
N ASP A 469 -28.21 -8.29 -20.95
CA ASP A 469 -28.94 -8.48 -22.22
C ASP A 469 -28.78 -7.28 -23.18
N THR A 470 -28.06 -6.23 -22.79
CA THR A 470 -27.85 -5.02 -23.58
C THR A 470 -26.41 -4.98 -24.13
N ALA A 471 -26.25 -4.35 -25.30
CA ALA A 471 -24.95 -4.03 -25.87
C ALA A 471 -24.88 -2.52 -26.14
N PRO A 472 -23.70 -1.87 -26.08
CA PRO A 472 -23.58 -0.48 -26.45
C PRO A 472 -24.07 -0.21 -27.87
N GLU A 473 -24.72 0.93 -28.09
CA GLU A 473 -25.20 1.39 -29.39
C GLU A 473 -24.30 2.55 -29.88
N GLU A 474 -24.00 2.57 -31.19
CA GLU A 474 -23.30 3.70 -31.79
C GLU A 474 -24.24 4.90 -31.91
N ASP A 475 -23.78 6.09 -31.51
CA ASP A 475 -24.56 7.31 -31.68
C ASP A 475 -24.55 7.76 -33.14
N VAL A 476 -25.73 7.73 -33.76
CA VAL A 476 -25.91 8.12 -35.17
C VAL A 476 -25.57 9.59 -35.45
N THR A 477 -25.52 10.42 -34.41
CA THR A 477 -25.16 11.85 -34.50
C THR A 477 -23.68 12.11 -34.25
N ALA A 478 -22.98 11.15 -33.62
CA ALA A 478 -21.55 11.18 -33.30
C ALA A 478 -20.91 9.84 -33.64
N PRO A 479 -20.66 9.53 -34.92
CA PRO A 479 -20.08 8.25 -35.34
C PRO A 479 -18.75 7.95 -34.63
N GLY A 480 -18.65 6.77 -34.07
CA GLY A 480 -17.51 6.30 -33.27
C GLY A 480 -17.71 6.47 -31.76
N GLU A 481 -18.73 7.16 -31.32
CA GLU A 481 -19.13 7.20 -29.91
C GLU A 481 -20.19 6.12 -29.62
N TYR A 482 -19.99 5.41 -28.50
CA TYR A 482 -20.86 4.32 -28.09
C TYR A 482 -21.48 4.63 -26.75
N TYR A 483 -22.76 4.27 -26.55
CA TYR A 483 -23.48 4.51 -25.31
C TYR A 483 -24.37 3.34 -24.90
N VAL A 484 -24.73 3.32 -23.61
CA VAL A 484 -25.78 2.48 -23.04
C VAL A 484 -26.85 3.38 -22.44
N GLN A 485 -28.12 3.12 -22.76
CA GLN A 485 -29.25 3.83 -22.17
C GLN A 485 -29.55 3.28 -20.78
N LEU A 486 -29.46 4.12 -19.76
CA LEU A 486 -29.85 3.80 -18.39
C LEU A 486 -31.32 4.22 -18.13
N ARG A 487 -31.94 3.62 -17.11
CA ARG A 487 -33.22 4.07 -16.54
C ARG A 487 -32.95 5.05 -15.39
N GLU A 488 -33.97 5.85 -15.04
CA GLU A 488 -33.89 6.83 -13.95
C GLU A 488 -33.45 6.18 -12.61
N ASP A 489 -33.99 5.00 -12.26
CA ASP A 489 -33.61 4.26 -11.06
C ASP A 489 -32.17 3.74 -11.09
N GLN A 490 -31.64 3.43 -12.27
CA GLN A 490 -30.24 3.05 -12.48
C GLN A 490 -29.31 4.27 -12.34
N VAL A 491 -29.67 5.41 -12.92
CA VAL A 491 -28.90 6.65 -12.78
C VAL A 491 -28.83 7.10 -11.31
N GLU A 492 -29.93 7.00 -10.56
CA GLU A 492 -29.95 7.32 -9.13
C GLU A 492 -29.02 6.44 -8.31
N ASN A 493 -28.82 5.17 -8.71
CA ASN A 493 -28.02 4.18 -8.00
C ASN A 493 -26.74 3.77 -8.74
N LEU A 494 -26.33 4.50 -9.76
CA LEU A 494 -25.01 4.36 -10.39
C LEU A 494 -23.95 4.88 -9.43
N GLY A 495 -23.03 4.05 -8.98
CA GLY A 495 -21.80 4.42 -8.29
C GLY A 495 -20.82 5.02 -9.31
N HIS A 496 -20.12 4.16 -10.01
CA HIS A 496 -19.29 4.52 -11.15
C HIS A 496 -19.49 3.58 -12.33
N ALA A 497 -18.88 3.89 -13.44
CA ALA A 497 -18.86 3.02 -14.59
C ALA A 497 -17.53 3.14 -15.32
N ASP A 498 -17.12 2.04 -15.94
CA ASP A 498 -15.98 1.95 -16.80
C ASP A 498 -16.38 1.37 -18.15
N TYR A 499 -15.58 1.57 -19.16
CA TYR A 499 -15.63 0.78 -20.36
C TYR A 499 -14.42 -0.15 -20.46
N GLN A 500 -14.63 -1.30 -21.09
CA GLN A 500 -13.55 -2.24 -21.41
C GLN A 500 -13.39 -2.32 -22.92
N LEU A 501 -12.16 -2.28 -23.38
CA LEU A 501 -11.79 -2.50 -24.78
C LEU A 501 -11.04 -3.81 -24.92
N TRP A 502 -11.56 -4.70 -25.76
CA TRP A 502 -10.99 -6.01 -26.03
C TRP A 502 -10.64 -6.12 -27.50
N MET A 503 -9.39 -6.44 -27.79
CA MET A 503 -8.84 -6.59 -29.13
C MET A 503 -8.81 -8.06 -29.53
N GLU A 504 -9.27 -8.39 -30.74
CA GLU A 504 -9.15 -9.75 -31.26
C GLU A 504 -7.67 -10.13 -31.46
N ASP A 505 -7.28 -11.30 -30.99
CA ASP A 505 -5.93 -11.84 -31.17
C ASP A 505 -5.75 -12.40 -32.58
N ASP A 506 -4.81 -11.83 -33.34
CA ASP A 506 -4.52 -12.26 -34.73
C ASP A 506 -3.99 -13.71 -34.84
N GLY A 507 -3.51 -14.30 -33.76
CA GLY A 507 -2.96 -15.64 -33.67
C GLY A 507 -3.95 -16.72 -33.28
N TYR A 508 -5.04 -16.32 -32.57
CA TYR A 508 -6.02 -17.24 -31.98
C TYR A 508 -7.44 -16.73 -32.20
N GLU A 509 -8.08 -17.23 -33.28
CA GLU A 509 -9.46 -16.89 -33.65
C GLU A 509 -10.42 -17.13 -32.48
N GLY A 510 -11.18 -16.10 -32.10
CA GLY A 510 -12.13 -16.14 -31.00
C GLY A 510 -11.54 -15.82 -29.62
N THR A 511 -10.28 -15.47 -29.56
CA THR A 511 -9.63 -14.96 -28.34
C THR A 511 -9.56 -13.44 -28.40
N TYR A 512 -9.99 -12.79 -27.32
CA TYR A 512 -9.92 -11.35 -27.15
C TYR A 512 -9.00 -11.00 -25.99
N ILE A 513 -8.12 -10.02 -26.18
CA ILE A 513 -7.16 -9.52 -25.22
C ILE A 513 -7.67 -8.20 -24.67
N LEU A 514 -7.75 -8.07 -23.34
CA LEU A 514 -8.06 -6.80 -22.68
C LEU A 514 -6.93 -5.83 -22.96
N TRP A 515 -7.30 -4.70 -23.43
CA TRP A 515 -6.39 -3.65 -23.81
C TRP A 515 -6.49 -2.46 -22.86
N MET A 516 -7.71 -2.09 -22.48
CA MET A 516 -7.94 -1.00 -21.57
C MET A 516 -9.21 -1.21 -20.75
N LEU A 517 -9.13 -0.86 -19.49
CA LEU A 517 -10.25 -0.59 -18.62
C LEU A 517 -10.11 0.87 -18.18
N SER A 518 -11.15 1.69 -18.40
CA SER A 518 -11.10 3.13 -18.09
C SER A 518 -12.45 3.67 -17.66
N SER A 519 -12.44 4.52 -16.64
CA SER A 519 -13.58 5.28 -16.14
C SER A 519 -13.89 6.53 -16.98
N ASP A 520 -13.24 6.70 -18.14
CA ASP A 520 -13.51 7.85 -19.03
C ASP A 520 -14.84 7.72 -19.73
N VAL A 521 -15.89 7.91 -18.96
CA VAL A 521 -17.27 7.85 -19.37
C VAL A 521 -17.98 9.16 -19.05
N SER A 522 -19.07 9.44 -19.75
CA SER A 522 -19.91 10.59 -19.44
C SER A 522 -21.39 10.22 -19.49
N LEU A 523 -22.15 10.73 -18.51
CA LEU A 523 -23.58 10.58 -18.46
C LEU A 523 -24.25 11.83 -19.03
N SER A 524 -25.10 11.66 -20.05
CA SER A 524 -25.82 12.75 -20.67
C SER A 524 -27.14 13.10 -19.94
N ASP A 525 -27.73 14.24 -20.26
CA ASP A 525 -29.01 14.69 -19.69
C ASP A 525 -30.18 13.76 -20.03
N ASP A 526 -30.08 12.91 -21.04
CA ASP A 526 -31.07 11.91 -21.45
C ASP A 526 -30.70 10.48 -21.00
N ASP A 527 -29.95 10.38 -19.91
CA ASP A 527 -29.58 9.15 -19.20
C ASP A 527 -28.76 8.14 -20.04
N LYS A 528 -27.99 8.63 -21.01
CA LYS A 528 -27.06 7.82 -21.79
C LYS A 528 -25.67 7.88 -21.21
N LEU A 529 -25.08 6.73 -20.97
CA LEU A 529 -23.70 6.56 -20.52
C LEU A 529 -22.79 6.33 -21.74
N TYR A 530 -21.94 7.29 -22.07
CA TYR A 530 -21.04 7.28 -23.22
C TYR A 530 -19.61 6.87 -22.83
N THR A 531 -18.91 6.21 -23.76
CA THR A 531 -17.43 6.11 -23.69
C THR A 531 -16.83 7.38 -24.27
N ASN A 532 -15.73 7.85 -23.63
CA ASN A 532 -14.96 9.00 -24.15
C ASN A 532 -13.62 8.55 -24.77
N PHE A 533 -13.57 7.34 -25.29
CA PHE A 533 -12.34 6.76 -25.84
C PHE A 533 -11.77 7.57 -27.02
N ASP A 534 -10.54 8.07 -26.87
CA ASP A 534 -9.86 8.92 -27.83
C ASP A 534 -9.03 8.17 -28.91
N GLY A 535 -8.95 6.85 -28.83
CA GLY A 535 -8.20 6.00 -29.76
C GLY A 535 -6.79 5.64 -29.32
N LYS A 536 -6.26 6.26 -28.26
CA LYS A 536 -4.92 6.01 -27.75
C LYS A 536 -4.82 4.71 -26.96
N ARG A 537 -3.61 4.15 -26.85
CA ARG A 537 -3.27 2.95 -26.10
C ARG A 537 -1.96 3.15 -25.37
N PHE A 538 -1.75 2.40 -24.28
CA PHE A 538 -0.46 2.33 -23.64
C PHE A 538 0.52 1.44 -24.37
N PHE A 539 1.75 1.92 -24.49
CA PHE A 539 2.87 1.18 -25.04
C PHE A 539 4.07 1.26 -24.10
N LEU A 540 4.71 0.13 -23.89
CA LEU A 540 6.06 0.07 -23.37
C LEU A 540 7.01 0.32 -24.54
N ASN A 541 7.75 1.42 -24.48
CA ASN A 541 8.69 1.87 -25.49
C ASN A 541 10.10 1.73 -24.97
N ASP A 542 11.01 1.29 -25.81
CA ASP A 542 12.44 1.27 -25.55
C ASP A 542 13.18 1.74 -26.80
N ALA A 543 14.15 2.63 -26.60
CA ALA A 543 14.89 3.26 -27.73
C ALA A 543 15.61 2.26 -28.65
N GLU A 544 16.02 1.10 -28.12
CA GLU A 544 16.72 0.04 -28.85
C GLU A 544 15.82 -1.21 -29.04
N GLY A 545 14.91 -1.49 -28.12
CA GLY A 545 14.06 -2.69 -28.07
C GLY A 545 12.76 -2.58 -28.86
N GLY A 546 12.33 -1.37 -29.23
CA GLY A 546 11.09 -1.11 -29.97
C GLY A 546 9.90 -0.78 -29.06
N SER A 547 8.68 -0.98 -29.58
CA SER A 547 7.43 -0.63 -28.90
C SER A 547 6.49 -1.83 -28.82
N VAL A 548 5.90 -2.07 -27.66
CA VAL A 548 4.96 -3.18 -27.42
C VAL A 548 3.71 -2.64 -26.71
N VAL A 549 2.52 -3.01 -27.24
CA VAL A 549 1.24 -2.62 -26.63
C VAL A 549 1.06 -3.28 -25.27
N CYS A 550 0.55 -2.52 -24.30
CA CYS A 550 0.28 -2.97 -22.94
C CYS A 550 -1.23 -3.08 -22.68
N CYS A 551 -1.62 -3.94 -21.75
CA CYS A 551 -2.89 -3.84 -21.05
C CYS A 551 -2.81 -2.71 -20.04
N ALA A 552 -3.88 -1.93 -19.88
CA ALA A 552 -3.95 -0.86 -18.89
C ALA A 552 -5.24 -0.96 -18.09
N LEU A 553 -5.11 -1.00 -16.77
CA LEU A 553 -6.21 -1.05 -15.82
C LEU A 553 -6.24 0.27 -15.06
N GLU A 554 -7.30 1.05 -15.19
CA GLU A 554 -7.46 2.23 -14.35
C GLU A 554 -7.78 1.76 -12.92
N ILE A 555 -6.92 2.11 -11.98
CA ILE A 555 -7.02 1.71 -10.58
C ILE A 555 -7.48 2.86 -9.68
N GLU A 556 -7.32 4.10 -10.15
CA GLU A 556 -7.74 5.29 -9.42
C GLU A 556 -8.13 6.41 -10.38
N SER A 557 -9.13 7.18 -10.03
CA SER A 557 -9.61 8.35 -10.80
C SER A 557 -9.91 9.49 -9.86
N GLY A 558 -9.21 10.60 -10.02
CA GLY A 558 -9.48 11.87 -9.36
C GLY A 558 -10.17 12.87 -10.28
N GLU A 559 -10.42 14.09 -9.80
CA GLU A 559 -11.06 15.14 -10.58
C GLU A 559 -10.19 15.57 -11.79
N ASP A 560 -8.86 15.61 -11.61
CA ASP A 560 -7.90 16.12 -12.60
C ASP A 560 -6.84 15.09 -13.01
N TYR A 561 -6.92 13.85 -12.56
CA TYR A 561 -5.95 12.81 -12.89
C TYR A 561 -6.58 11.42 -12.92
N LYS A 562 -5.85 10.48 -13.56
CA LYS A 562 -6.12 9.04 -13.57
C LYS A 562 -4.83 8.29 -13.32
N LYS A 563 -4.92 7.17 -12.60
CA LYS A 563 -3.80 6.27 -12.35
C LYS A 563 -4.11 4.92 -12.98
N TYR A 564 -3.18 4.43 -13.79
CA TYR A 564 -3.30 3.15 -14.47
C TYR A 564 -2.25 2.19 -13.93
N GLU A 565 -2.66 0.94 -13.77
CA GLU A 565 -1.78 -0.19 -13.56
C GLU A 565 -1.51 -0.89 -14.90
N ILE A 566 -0.23 -1.11 -15.19
CA ILE A 566 0.23 -1.80 -16.40
C ILE A 566 0.91 -3.10 -15.97
N PRO A 567 0.24 -4.25 -16.11
CA PRO A 567 0.81 -5.55 -15.73
C PRO A 567 1.95 -5.96 -16.67
N LEU A 568 3.08 -6.33 -16.08
CA LEU A 568 4.31 -6.70 -16.79
C LEU A 568 4.90 -7.98 -16.18
N MET A 569 5.75 -8.65 -16.97
CA MET A 569 6.66 -9.67 -16.47
C MET A 569 8.10 -9.15 -16.61
N LEU A 570 8.84 -9.20 -15.53
CA LEU A 570 10.24 -8.78 -15.44
C LEU A 570 11.15 -10.01 -15.38
N TRP A 571 12.13 -10.09 -16.27
CA TRP A 571 13.18 -11.09 -16.21
C TRP A 571 14.52 -10.41 -15.96
N ARG A 572 14.95 -10.43 -14.71
CA ARG A 572 16.26 -9.90 -14.32
C ARG A 572 17.38 -10.64 -15.03
N LYS A 573 18.40 -9.92 -15.46
CA LYS A 573 19.54 -10.45 -16.24
C LYS A 573 20.20 -11.69 -15.63
N ASP A 574 20.22 -11.77 -14.30
CA ASP A 574 20.87 -12.87 -13.55
C ASP A 574 19.86 -13.79 -12.83
N ALA A 575 18.56 -13.65 -13.09
CA ALA A 575 17.52 -14.47 -12.48
C ALA A 575 17.21 -15.74 -13.30
N ASP A 576 16.80 -16.79 -12.63
CA ASP A 576 16.41 -18.06 -13.27
C ASP A 576 14.97 -18.03 -13.81
N LEU A 577 14.10 -17.19 -13.27
CA LEU A 577 12.68 -17.07 -13.61
C LEU A 577 12.25 -15.61 -13.66
N PRO A 578 11.27 -15.27 -14.49
CA PRO A 578 10.64 -13.95 -14.46
C PRO A 578 9.73 -13.79 -13.23
N GLU A 579 9.51 -12.55 -12.82
CA GLU A 579 8.60 -12.12 -11.76
C GLU A 579 7.50 -11.23 -12.33
N ASN A 580 6.32 -11.20 -11.69
CA ASN A 580 5.26 -10.26 -12.03
C ASN A 580 5.58 -8.91 -11.41
N VAL A 581 5.44 -7.87 -12.22
CA VAL A 581 5.58 -6.48 -11.79
C VAL A 581 4.49 -5.63 -12.42
N TYR A 582 4.16 -4.53 -11.76
CA TYR A 582 3.16 -3.59 -12.23
C TYR A 582 3.81 -2.21 -12.38
N ALA A 583 3.67 -1.59 -13.53
CA ALA A 583 4.01 -0.18 -13.67
C ALA A 583 2.78 0.65 -13.32
N HIS A 584 2.92 1.64 -12.45
CA HIS A 584 1.91 2.66 -12.24
C HIS A 584 2.18 3.86 -13.13
N VAL A 585 1.15 4.32 -13.82
CA VAL A 585 1.22 5.46 -14.76
C VAL A 585 0.13 6.44 -14.41
N ARG A 586 0.51 7.68 -14.09
CA ARG A 586 -0.40 8.79 -13.85
C ARG A 586 -0.63 9.56 -15.17
N VAL A 587 -1.89 9.87 -15.45
CA VAL A 587 -2.31 10.73 -16.57
C VAL A 587 -3.02 11.94 -16.00
N ASP A 588 -2.52 13.14 -16.28
CA ASP A 588 -3.07 14.41 -15.82
C ASP A 588 -2.86 15.51 -16.88
N ALA A 589 -3.18 16.75 -16.53
CA ALA A 589 -3.04 17.89 -17.45
C ALA A 589 -1.58 18.22 -17.79
N GLU A 590 -0.62 17.90 -16.93
CA GLU A 590 0.81 18.10 -17.15
C GLU A 590 1.42 16.95 -17.95
N HIS A 591 0.89 15.73 -17.75
CA HIS A 591 1.32 14.50 -18.39
C HIS A 591 0.16 13.80 -19.13
N PRO A 592 -0.35 14.40 -20.24
CA PRO A 592 -1.56 13.90 -20.92
C PRO A 592 -1.34 12.56 -21.67
N ASP A 593 -0.10 12.16 -21.89
CA ASP A 593 0.26 10.87 -22.48
C ASP A 593 0.74 9.85 -21.42
N GLY A 594 0.74 10.24 -20.14
CA GLY A 594 1.12 9.45 -18.98
C GLY A 594 2.55 9.69 -18.49
N GLU A 595 2.74 9.60 -17.20
CA GLU A 595 4.02 9.60 -16.48
C GLU A 595 4.13 8.36 -15.64
N VAL A 596 5.21 7.60 -15.79
CA VAL A 596 5.49 6.45 -14.91
C VAL A 596 5.84 6.97 -13.52
N ILE A 597 5.11 6.53 -12.50
CA ILE A 597 5.32 6.91 -11.09
C ILE A 597 5.93 5.77 -10.26
N GLY A 598 6.20 4.62 -10.86
CA GLY A 598 6.90 3.53 -10.20
C GLY A 598 6.63 2.18 -10.82
N PHE A 599 7.42 1.19 -10.35
CA PHE A 599 7.21 -0.21 -10.64
C PHE A 599 7.12 -0.96 -9.33
N TYR A 600 6.19 -1.91 -9.23
CA TYR A 600 5.88 -2.63 -8.00
C TYR A 600 5.84 -4.13 -8.28
N SER A 601 6.32 -4.95 -7.36
CA SER A 601 6.14 -6.40 -7.45
C SER A 601 4.73 -6.81 -7.01
N GLU A 602 4.30 -7.99 -7.41
CA GLU A 602 3.04 -8.58 -6.95
C GLU A 602 3.06 -8.71 -5.41
N ILE A 603 1.98 -8.28 -4.76
CA ILE A 603 1.84 -8.42 -3.32
C ILE A 603 1.66 -9.90 -2.98
N ASP A 604 2.54 -10.45 -2.14
CA ASP A 604 2.35 -11.77 -1.55
C ASP A 604 1.39 -11.69 -0.36
N THR A 605 0.09 -11.70 -0.63
CA THR A 605 -0.95 -11.72 0.42
C THR A 605 -1.05 -13.03 1.17
N ASP A 606 -0.29 -14.07 0.74
CA ASP A 606 -0.26 -15.36 1.44
C ASP A 606 0.66 -15.33 2.69
N SER A 607 1.60 -14.38 2.76
CA SER A 607 2.57 -14.27 3.85
C SER A 607 2.21 -13.22 4.89
N THR A 608 1.60 -12.12 4.51
CA THR A 608 1.18 -11.05 5.42
C THR A 608 -0.02 -10.28 4.87
N LEU A 609 -0.86 -9.76 5.76
CA LEU A 609 -1.98 -8.87 5.40
C LEU A 609 -1.54 -7.42 5.21
N PHE A 610 -0.30 -7.09 5.57
CA PHE A 610 0.21 -5.73 5.47
C PHE A 610 0.58 -5.36 4.04
N PRO A 611 0.39 -4.09 3.63
CA PRO A 611 0.87 -3.61 2.36
C PRO A 611 2.39 -3.75 2.29
N GLN A 612 2.88 -4.24 1.16
CA GLN A 612 4.30 -4.44 0.93
C GLN A 612 4.91 -3.16 0.36
N LYS A 613 6.04 -2.71 0.90
CA LYS A 613 6.88 -1.64 0.34
C LYS A 613 7.66 -2.18 -0.88
N ASN A 614 6.98 -2.72 -1.91
CA ASN A 614 7.58 -3.55 -2.96
C ASN A 614 7.92 -2.76 -4.24
N GLN A 615 8.53 -1.60 -4.09
CA GLN A 615 9.02 -0.88 -5.26
C GLN A 615 10.15 -1.64 -5.94
N VAL A 616 10.10 -1.70 -7.27
CA VAL A 616 11.04 -2.44 -8.11
C VAL A 616 11.77 -1.47 -9.04
N VAL A 617 13.10 -1.55 -9.07
CA VAL A 617 13.90 -0.81 -10.04
C VAL A 617 14.18 -1.70 -11.26
N LEU A 618 13.83 -1.22 -12.45
CA LEU A 618 14.18 -1.86 -13.71
C LEU A 618 15.57 -1.38 -14.17
N ASN A 619 16.42 -2.30 -14.61
CA ASN A 619 17.80 -2.00 -14.99
C ASN A 619 18.06 -2.27 -16.48
N GLU A 620 19.09 -1.60 -17.04
CA GLU A 620 19.60 -1.90 -18.37
C GLU A 620 19.96 -3.39 -18.50
N GLY A 621 19.41 -4.02 -19.52
CA GLY A 621 19.63 -5.43 -19.84
C GLY A 621 18.61 -6.39 -19.21
N ASP A 622 17.68 -5.90 -18.39
CA ASP A 622 16.53 -6.68 -17.96
C ASP A 622 15.57 -6.94 -19.14
N GLY A 623 14.95 -8.12 -19.15
CA GLY A 623 13.89 -8.45 -20.11
C GLY A 623 12.54 -8.06 -19.52
N VAL A 624 11.70 -7.36 -20.28
CA VAL A 624 10.33 -7.03 -19.87
C VAL A 624 9.35 -7.40 -20.97
N CYS A 625 8.18 -7.91 -20.61
CA CYS A 625 7.07 -8.07 -21.54
C CYS A 625 5.73 -7.73 -20.86
N PRO A 626 4.75 -7.18 -21.59
CA PRO A 626 3.40 -7.00 -21.06
C PRO A 626 2.77 -8.34 -20.70
N TYR A 627 2.13 -8.38 -19.53
CA TYR A 627 1.19 -9.44 -19.17
C TYR A 627 -0.19 -9.10 -19.73
N LEU A 628 -0.86 -10.04 -20.37
CA LEU A 628 -2.08 -9.79 -21.12
C LEU A 628 -3.23 -10.64 -20.55
N PHE A 629 -4.30 -9.99 -20.14
CA PHE A 629 -5.55 -10.65 -19.82
C PHE A 629 -6.30 -10.97 -21.11
N ALA A 630 -6.77 -12.20 -21.25
CA ALA A 630 -7.51 -12.63 -22.41
C ALA A 630 -8.80 -13.35 -22.01
N ARG A 631 -9.77 -13.39 -22.93
CA ARG A 631 -10.98 -14.22 -22.80
C ARG A 631 -11.28 -14.93 -24.11
N GLU A 632 -11.77 -16.16 -24.01
CA GLU A 632 -12.23 -16.93 -25.17
C GLU A 632 -13.76 -16.84 -25.29
N ILE A 633 -14.22 -16.48 -26.51
CA ILE A 633 -15.64 -16.39 -26.80
C ILE A 633 -16.27 -17.78 -26.69
N GLN A 634 -17.39 -17.87 -25.98
CA GLN A 634 -18.25 -19.03 -25.95
C GLN A 634 -19.41 -18.86 -26.92
N PHE A 635 -19.76 -19.92 -27.68
CA PHE A 635 -20.87 -19.92 -28.59
C PHE A 635 -21.96 -20.88 -28.13
N ASN A 636 -23.21 -20.44 -28.25
CA ASN A 636 -24.38 -21.29 -28.05
C ASN A 636 -24.51 -22.35 -29.19
N GLU A 637 -25.37 -23.37 -28.98
CA GLU A 637 -25.68 -24.40 -29.99
C GLU A 637 -26.25 -23.82 -31.30
N ASP A 638 -26.87 -22.65 -31.26
CA ASP A 638 -27.42 -21.95 -32.43
C ASP A 638 -26.42 -21.03 -33.14
N GLY A 639 -25.19 -20.93 -32.61
CA GLY A 639 -24.10 -20.11 -33.15
C GLY A 639 -24.14 -18.65 -32.66
N SER A 640 -25.06 -18.29 -31.74
CA SER A 640 -25.01 -16.99 -31.08
C SER A 640 -23.89 -16.95 -30.03
N VAL A 641 -23.36 -15.76 -29.76
CA VAL A 641 -22.35 -15.53 -28.71
C VAL A 641 -23.04 -15.54 -27.35
N THR A 642 -22.44 -16.22 -26.37
CA THR A 642 -22.89 -16.16 -24.98
C THR A 642 -22.65 -14.78 -24.37
N PRO A 643 -23.34 -14.42 -23.27
CA PRO A 643 -23.05 -13.19 -22.53
C PRO A 643 -21.56 -13.12 -22.12
N PHE A 644 -21.03 -11.89 -22.03
CA PHE A 644 -19.62 -11.67 -21.68
C PHE A 644 -19.19 -12.39 -20.39
N SER A 645 -20.08 -12.45 -19.40
CA SER A 645 -19.87 -13.17 -18.13
C SER A 645 -19.60 -14.67 -18.28
N GLU A 646 -19.97 -15.27 -19.40
CA GLU A 646 -19.76 -16.70 -19.69
C GLU A 646 -18.49 -16.97 -20.51
N TRP A 647 -17.77 -15.93 -20.96
CA TRP A 647 -16.50 -16.10 -21.68
C TRP A 647 -15.44 -16.67 -20.74
N GLU A 648 -14.70 -17.66 -21.21
CA GLU A 648 -13.66 -18.29 -20.39
C GLU A 648 -12.43 -17.36 -20.27
N PRO A 649 -12.00 -17.03 -19.05
CA PRO A 649 -10.81 -16.23 -18.84
C PRO A 649 -9.55 -17.01 -19.26
N ASN A 650 -8.60 -16.31 -19.83
CA ASN A 650 -7.30 -16.80 -20.26
C ASN A 650 -6.24 -15.71 -20.01
N SER A 651 -4.97 -16.03 -20.18
CA SER A 651 -3.90 -15.05 -20.07
C SER A 651 -2.76 -15.37 -21.03
N GLY A 652 -1.95 -14.37 -21.32
CA GLY A 652 -0.81 -14.52 -22.21
C GLY A 652 0.26 -13.46 -21.92
N THR A 653 1.30 -13.49 -22.72
CA THR A 653 2.37 -12.51 -22.65
C THR A 653 2.57 -11.83 -24.00
N GLY A 654 2.87 -10.54 -23.98
CA GLY A 654 3.30 -9.80 -25.14
C GLY A 654 4.70 -10.21 -25.63
N ALA A 655 5.26 -9.42 -26.52
CA ALA A 655 6.63 -9.62 -26.96
C ALA A 655 7.63 -9.18 -25.88
N TRP A 656 8.66 -9.97 -25.65
CA TRP A 656 9.78 -9.61 -24.79
C TRP A 656 10.65 -8.54 -25.45
N ILE A 657 10.96 -7.50 -24.71
CA ILE A 657 11.99 -6.52 -25.06
C ILE A 657 13.10 -6.55 -23.99
N THR A 658 14.32 -6.20 -24.39
CA THR A 658 15.43 -6.00 -23.46
C THR A 658 15.58 -4.51 -23.24
N LEU A 659 15.47 -4.06 -22.01
CA LEU A 659 15.52 -2.63 -21.69
C LEU A 659 16.92 -2.04 -21.94
N SER A 660 16.94 -0.87 -22.55
CA SER A 660 18.06 0.08 -22.51
C SER A 660 17.87 1.06 -21.34
N ASP A 661 18.76 2.04 -21.21
CA ASP A 661 18.58 3.10 -20.22
C ASP A 661 17.45 4.10 -20.59
N ASP A 662 16.92 4.00 -21.82
CA ASP A 662 15.91 4.93 -22.36
C ASP A 662 14.63 4.18 -22.71
N TYR A 663 13.83 3.87 -21.69
CA TYR A 663 12.51 3.26 -21.82
C TYR A 663 11.43 4.15 -21.18
N ASP A 664 10.19 3.97 -21.62
CA ASP A 664 9.02 4.74 -21.20
C ASP A 664 7.74 3.92 -21.37
N ILE A 665 6.72 4.24 -20.58
CA ILE A 665 5.35 3.73 -20.79
C ILE A 665 4.43 4.92 -20.96
N SER A 666 3.84 5.02 -22.16
CA SER A 666 3.01 6.18 -22.49
C SER A 666 1.88 5.83 -23.45
N MET A 667 0.84 6.70 -23.47
CA MET A 667 -0.29 6.60 -24.39
C MET A 667 0.07 7.14 -25.77
N GLN A 668 -0.23 6.36 -26.81
CA GLN A 668 0.03 6.71 -28.21
C GLN A 668 -1.11 6.25 -29.12
N GLU A 669 -1.27 6.93 -30.27
CA GLU A 669 -2.10 6.39 -31.34
C GLU A 669 -1.40 5.19 -31.98
N PRO A 670 -2.09 4.03 -32.14
CA PRO A 670 -1.50 2.87 -32.77
C PRO A 670 -1.33 3.07 -34.28
N ASP A 671 -0.25 2.55 -34.86
CA ASP A 671 0.02 2.59 -36.32
C ASP A 671 -1.05 1.86 -37.14
N GLU A 672 -1.60 0.77 -36.60
CA GLU A 672 -2.69 -0.02 -37.19
C GLU A 672 -3.77 -0.27 -36.13
N VAL A 673 -5.02 -0.18 -36.51
CA VAL A 673 -6.15 -0.45 -35.63
C VAL A 673 -6.74 -1.80 -36.00
N SER A 674 -6.62 -2.77 -35.09
CA SER A 674 -7.27 -4.08 -35.18
C SER A 674 -8.76 -3.98 -34.86
N ASN A 675 -9.53 -5.01 -35.26
CA ASN A 675 -10.91 -5.13 -34.77
C ASN A 675 -10.92 -5.23 -33.25
N TYR A 676 -11.89 -4.61 -32.63
CA TYR A 676 -12.05 -4.64 -31.19
C TYR A 676 -13.52 -4.72 -30.80
N CYS A 677 -13.78 -5.05 -29.56
CA CYS A 677 -15.11 -4.88 -28.98
C CYS A 677 -15.05 -4.00 -27.74
N CYS A 678 -16.17 -3.32 -27.50
CA CYS A 678 -16.35 -2.45 -26.37
C CYS A 678 -17.56 -2.92 -25.55
N LEU A 679 -17.44 -2.87 -24.24
CA LEU A 679 -18.53 -3.11 -23.30
C LEU A 679 -18.40 -2.16 -22.09
N PHE A 680 -19.48 -1.98 -21.33
CA PHE A 680 -19.44 -1.26 -20.07
C PHE A 680 -19.42 -2.22 -18.89
N ARG A 681 -18.57 -1.90 -17.89
CA ARG A 681 -18.68 -2.38 -16.52
C ARG A 681 -19.39 -1.27 -15.73
N ILE A 682 -20.48 -1.60 -15.09
CA ILE A 682 -21.29 -0.69 -14.28
C ILE A 682 -21.20 -1.15 -12.84
N THR A 683 -20.80 -0.26 -11.94
CA THR A 683 -20.75 -0.50 -10.50
C THR A 683 -21.87 0.30 -9.84
N ASP A 684 -22.76 -0.37 -9.12
CA ASP A 684 -23.84 0.31 -8.40
C ASP A 684 -23.33 0.92 -7.07
N THR A 685 -24.16 1.72 -6.42
CA THR A 685 -23.83 2.34 -5.12
C THR A 685 -23.62 1.34 -3.98
N GLN A 686 -23.89 0.05 -4.21
CA GLN A 686 -23.58 -1.04 -3.29
C GLN A 686 -22.28 -1.77 -3.69
N GLY A 687 -21.55 -1.29 -4.70
CA GLY A 687 -20.30 -1.90 -5.20
C GLY A 687 -20.54 -3.22 -5.96
N ASN A 688 -21.77 -3.51 -6.41
CA ASN A 688 -22.01 -4.68 -7.25
C ASN A 688 -21.70 -4.33 -8.71
N GLN A 689 -21.02 -5.23 -9.41
CA GLN A 689 -20.59 -5.02 -10.78
C GLN A 689 -21.49 -5.75 -11.78
N TYR A 690 -21.82 -5.08 -12.86
CA TYR A 690 -22.67 -5.56 -13.95
C TYR A 690 -22.00 -5.27 -15.28
N TYR A 691 -22.06 -6.20 -16.21
CA TYR A 691 -21.42 -6.09 -17.51
C TYR A 691 -22.46 -6.10 -18.62
N THR A 692 -22.34 -5.20 -19.58
CA THR A 692 -23.12 -5.28 -20.83
C THR A 692 -22.54 -6.34 -21.77
N ASN A 693 -23.31 -6.76 -22.76
CA ASN A 693 -22.73 -7.49 -23.88
C ASN A 693 -21.81 -6.57 -24.70
N PRO A 694 -20.79 -7.12 -25.36
CA PRO A 694 -19.90 -6.32 -26.20
C PRO A 694 -20.57 -5.89 -27.51
N VAL A 695 -20.21 -4.70 -27.99
CA VAL A 695 -20.41 -4.29 -29.38
C VAL A 695 -19.11 -4.50 -30.14
N TYR A 696 -19.18 -5.13 -31.31
CA TYR A 696 -18.02 -5.41 -32.16
C TYR A 696 -17.82 -4.27 -33.15
N ILE A 697 -16.59 -3.80 -33.26
CA ILE A 697 -16.20 -2.65 -34.07
C ILE A 697 -15.16 -3.12 -35.09
N GLU A 698 -15.56 -3.17 -36.37
CA GLU A 698 -14.66 -3.46 -37.49
C GLU A 698 -14.02 -2.18 -37.99
N LYS A 699 -12.71 -2.17 -38.19
CA LYS A 699 -11.92 -1.01 -38.64
C LYS A 699 -11.30 -1.25 -40.01
#